data_c444d553207525bf0091482790c0f95a
#
_entry.id   c444d553207525bf0091482790c0f95a
#
_cell.length_a   1.000
_cell.length_b   1.000
_cell.length_c   1.000
_cell.angle_alpha   90.00
_cell.angle_beta   90.00
_cell.angle_gamma   90.00
#
_symmetry.space_group_name_H-M   'P 1'
#
loop_
_entity.id
_entity.type
_entity.pdbx_description
1 polymer ?
#
loop_
_entity_poly.entity_id
_entity_poly.type
_entity_poly.pdbx_seq_one_letter_code
_entity_poly.pdbx_strand_id
1 'polypeptide(L)'
;MIRISTQFSADLPGKFSLAAILIVSGVANVEAADAAGILENSLKYPVARRDSHLDDYHGEKVPDPYRWMEELDSPETKAWVKAEAELTDSYLEKIPARKALKERLTKLLDFEKFGMPFHAGKRFFYSHNSGLQPQSDLLMTDGLEGKPAIAFSPNSLPKGVSIAGYVASPDGKVLAYGLSQGGSDWTDWHFRDLKSGKDLPDVLRWTKYYHPVFAPESKQIFYSAFPAPAPGEELRMQDLNNAIYYHALGTDSSSDRKVYARPEHPDWQFQPHLTRSGHWLVITAGEGEVGDKGLENVYALDLNPKVKDAPVIPLVEGFEAEYLFTGEDRGLLYFQTTLNSPKGRVVAVNPTDRGRGRERGGGRTEWKEIVPEGTDAMDTAAGSVTLVGDRLIVRTLHDAHSLVTVYRLNGMREYEVNLPGIGTASGFGGTPNDKQIFYNFVGYVTPPAIYRLNVKTGTSHLYRAPRPSFDSSQFETKQVFYPSKDGTKIPMYLVYKRGIKMDGTNPTLLYGYGGFGISVLPRFDSARIAWLERGGIFAVANLRGGGEYGEEWHRQAIRGNKQKVFDDFIAAAEWLIAQKYTSTPKLGIEGGSNGGLLIGACVTQRPDLFGAALAYVGVMDMLRFDQFGQGAGWVGDYGSPQNPEDFKALRAYSPYHNVKPGTRYPPIMVITGDHDARVMPAHSFKFAAALQAAQAGPAPILLRVRLSTGHGAGPTTSQVIEEKADAYAFLMANLEMEQP
;
A
#
# COMPACT_ATOMS: atom_id res chain seq x y z
N MET A 1 33.45 54.13 15.69
CA MET A 1 34.64 54.95 15.51
C MET A 1 35.71 54.02 14.95
N ILE A 2 36.25 54.10 13.79
CA ILE A 2 36.67 55.18 12.91
C ILE A 2 36.50 54.74 11.47
N ARG A 3 35.99 55.66 10.64
CA ARG A 3 35.96 55.69 9.19
C ARG A 3 37.37 55.93 8.60
N ILE A 4 37.54 55.58 7.30
CA ILE A 4 38.07 56.49 6.23
C ILE A 4 38.46 55.51 5.09
N SER A 5 37.91 55.43 3.96
CA SER A 5 37.53 56.24 2.77
C SER A 5 38.67 56.37 1.73
N THR A 6 38.31 56.01 0.49
CA THR A 6 38.60 56.62 -0.81
C THR A 6 40.08 56.58 -1.34
N GLN A 7 40.40 56.49 -2.60
CA GLN A 7 39.75 56.82 -3.89
C GLN A 7 40.63 56.39 -5.06
N PHE A 8 39.98 56.09 -6.22
CA PHE A 8 40.32 56.34 -7.62
C PHE A 8 41.75 56.35 -8.17
N SER A 9 42.02 55.65 -9.30
CA SER A 9 41.98 56.28 -10.63
C SER A 9 42.31 55.29 -11.74
N ALA A 10 41.66 55.52 -12.89
CA ALA A 10 41.80 54.88 -14.17
C ALA A 10 43.11 55.23 -14.89
N ASP A 11 43.56 54.32 -15.79
CA ASP A 11 43.84 54.68 -17.16
C ASP A 11 44.21 53.44 -18.02
N LEU A 12 43.61 53.36 -19.19
CA LEU A 12 43.93 52.58 -20.37
C LEU A 12 44.93 53.38 -21.24
N PRO A 13 45.55 52.89 -22.36
CA PRO A 13 45.31 51.73 -23.20
C PRO A 13 46.57 51.07 -23.77
N GLY A 14 46.40 49.92 -24.49
CA GLY A 14 47.47 49.40 -25.38
C GLY A 14 47.08 48.13 -26.12
N LYS A 15 46.75 48.27 -27.39
CA LYS A 15 46.58 47.21 -28.39
C LYS A 15 47.87 46.45 -28.66
N PHE A 16 47.80 45.13 -28.95
CA PHE A 16 48.44 44.40 -30.08
C PHE A 16 48.10 42.91 -30.01
N SER A 17 47.39 42.46 -31.00
CA SER A 17 47.70 41.59 -32.14
C SER A 17 47.77 40.06 -31.88
N LEU A 18 46.99 39.36 -32.71
CA LEU A 18 46.90 37.91 -32.93
C LEU A 18 48.26 37.20 -33.07
N ALA A 19 48.34 36.01 -32.47
CA ALA A 19 49.01 34.88 -33.13
C ALA A 19 48.35 33.58 -32.64
N ALA A 20 47.90 32.78 -33.59
CA ALA A 20 47.32 31.46 -33.42
C ALA A 20 48.39 30.44 -33.02
N ILE A 21 48.07 29.59 -32.02
CA ILE A 21 48.68 28.27 -31.89
C ILE A 21 47.54 27.26 -31.73
N LEU A 22 47.27 26.52 -32.81
CA LEU A 22 46.57 25.24 -32.80
C LEU A 22 47.58 24.19 -32.37
N ILE A 23 47.33 23.49 -31.25
CA ILE A 23 47.79 22.12 -31.00
C ILE A 23 46.75 21.37 -30.19
N VAL A 24 46.01 20.52 -30.86
CA VAL A 24 45.64 19.13 -30.60
C VAL A 24 45.50 18.72 -29.11
N SER A 25 44.31 18.59 -28.65
CA SER A 25 43.90 17.56 -27.70
C SER A 25 42.51 17.03 -28.11
N GLY A 26 42.54 16.18 -29.11
CA GLY A 26 41.45 15.30 -29.46
C GLY A 26 41.60 14.01 -28.64
N VAL A 27 40.46 13.37 -28.42
CA VAL A 27 40.26 12.04 -27.82
C VAL A 27 40.07 12.06 -26.28
N ALA A 28 38.88 12.42 -25.86
CA ALA A 28 38.19 11.88 -24.66
C ALA A 28 36.71 12.34 -24.52
N ASN A 29 36.02 12.66 -25.61
CA ASN A 29 34.60 13.06 -25.53
C ASN A 29 33.67 12.36 -26.54
N VAL A 30 33.96 11.13 -26.93
CA VAL A 30 33.15 10.43 -27.96
C VAL A 30 32.25 9.36 -27.36
N GLU A 31 32.51 8.85 -26.13
CA GLU A 31 31.67 7.76 -25.57
C GLU A 31 30.51 8.23 -24.70
N ALA A 32 30.48 9.46 -24.18
CA ALA A 32 29.34 9.98 -23.41
C ALA A 32 28.23 10.57 -24.30
N ALA A 33 28.52 10.95 -25.53
CA ALA A 33 27.55 11.49 -26.48
C ALA A 33 26.73 10.41 -27.21
N ASP A 34 27.25 9.19 -27.31
CA ASP A 34 26.55 8.09 -28.02
C ASP A 34 25.42 7.44 -27.18
N ALA A 35 25.49 7.46 -25.86
CA ALA A 35 24.42 6.91 -25.03
C ALA A 35 23.17 7.82 -25.02
N ALA A 36 23.32 9.13 -25.10
CA ALA A 36 22.21 10.07 -25.26
C ALA A 36 21.64 10.07 -26.68
N GLY A 37 22.47 9.86 -27.70
CA GLY A 37 22.05 9.84 -29.11
C GLY A 37 21.23 8.61 -29.54
N ILE A 38 21.25 7.51 -28.77
CA ILE A 38 20.48 6.28 -29.06
C ILE A 38 19.00 6.45 -28.72
N LEU A 39 18.62 7.41 -27.84
CA LEU A 39 17.26 7.64 -27.41
C LEU A 39 16.57 8.84 -28.09
N GLU A 40 17.27 9.61 -28.91
CA GLU A 40 16.74 10.83 -29.58
C GLU A 40 15.82 10.59 -30.78
N ASN A 41 15.53 9.35 -31.17
CA ASN A 41 14.45 9.09 -32.12
C ASN A 41 13.10 9.28 -31.43
N SER A 42 12.36 10.31 -31.83
CA SER A 42 10.99 10.55 -31.36
C SER A 42 10.18 9.24 -31.41
N LEU A 43 9.77 8.76 -30.23
CA LEU A 43 8.96 7.56 -30.13
C LEU A 43 7.67 7.75 -30.95
N LYS A 44 7.34 6.78 -31.80
CA LYS A 44 6.06 6.76 -32.50
C LYS A 44 5.06 6.01 -31.64
N TYR A 45 4.21 6.75 -30.95
CA TYR A 45 3.17 6.17 -30.12
C TYR A 45 2.07 5.53 -30.96
N PRO A 46 1.49 4.41 -30.50
CA PRO A 46 0.25 3.88 -31.04
C PRO A 46 -0.86 4.93 -30.97
N VAL A 47 -1.55 5.15 -32.09
CA VAL A 47 -2.60 6.18 -32.14
C VAL A 47 -3.81 5.73 -31.32
N ALA A 48 -4.10 6.43 -30.25
CA ALA A 48 -5.36 6.28 -29.51
C ALA A 48 -6.45 7.14 -30.19
N ARG A 49 -7.55 6.52 -30.57
CA ARG A 49 -8.72 7.23 -31.16
C ARG A 49 -9.28 8.22 -30.14
N ARG A 50 -9.65 9.40 -30.61
CA ARG A 50 -10.29 10.43 -29.78
C ARG A 50 -11.76 10.54 -30.13
N ASP A 51 -12.62 10.30 -29.14
CA ASP A 51 -14.06 10.47 -29.25
C ASP A 51 -14.50 11.89 -28.88
N SER A 52 -15.72 12.24 -29.31
CA SER A 52 -16.39 13.46 -28.90
C SER A 52 -17.26 13.29 -27.64
N HIS A 53 -16.97 12.27 -26.82
CA HIS A 53 -17.72 12.02 -25.59
C HIS A 53 -17.60 13.17 -24.61
N LEU A 54 -18.74 13.60 -24.05
CA LEU A 54 -18.84 14.68 -23.08
C LEU A 54 -19.70 14.22 -21.91
N ASP A 55 -19.15 14.22 -20.72
CA ASP A 55 -19.93 14.10 -19.49
C ASP A 55 -20.52 15.45 -19.07
N ASP A 56 -21.65 15.41 -18.37
CA ASP A 56 -22.24 16.59 -17.77
C ASP A 56 -22.14 16.50 -16.24
N TYR A 57 -21.32 17.34 -15.67
CA TYR A 57 -21.21 17.49 -14.22
C TYR A 57 -21.75 18.85 -13.80
N HIS A 58 -22.93 18.89 -13.22
CA HIS A 58 -23.53 20.12 -12.69
C HIS A 58 -23.70 21.24 -13.75
N GLY A 59 -23.93 20.88 -15.03
CA GLY A 59 -24.01 21.80 -16.16
C GLY A 59 -22.67 22.13 -16.84
N GLU A 60 -21.55 21.68 -16.31
CA GLU A 60 -20.23 21.74 -16.98
C GLU A 60 -20.03 20.52 -17.88
N LYS A 61 -19.74 20.75 -19.15
CA LYS A 61 -19.43 19.70 -20.13
C LYS A 61 -17.95 19.35 -20.06
N VAL A 62 -17.63 18.14 -19.63
CA VAL A 62 -16.25 17.66 -19.47
C VAL A 62 -15.93 16.63 -20.55
N PRO A 63 -14.92 16.87 -21.43
CA PRO A 63 -14.53 15.91 -22.45
C PRO A 63 -13.86 14.66 -21.86
N ASP A 64 -14.27 13.50 -22.36
CA ASP A 64 -13.58 12.21 -22.12
C ASP A 64 -13.30 11.50 -23.44
N PRO A 65 -12.30 11.96 -24.20
CA PRO A 65 -12.03 11.45 -25.54
C PRO A 65 -11.55 10.00 -25.59
N TYR A 66 -11.21 9.40 -24.46
CA TYR A 66 -10.73 8.04 -24.35
C TYR A 66 -11.68 7.13 -23.54
N ARG A 67 -12.97 7.51 -23.41
CA ARG A 67 -14.02 6.73 -22.73
C ARG A 67 -14.07 5.27 -23.20
N TRP A 68 -13.85 5.02 -24.49
CA TRP A 68 -13.87 3.68 -25.08
C TRP A 68 -12.86 2.70 -24.45
N MET A 69 -11.79 3.20 -23.81
CA MET A 69 -10.80 2.37 -23.11
C MET A 69 -11.34 1.75 -21.80
N GLU A 70 -12.51 2.18 -21.33
CA GLU A 70 -13.19 1.56 -20.19
C GLU A 70 -13.79 0.21 -20.56
N GLU A 71 -13.99 -0.08 -21.86
CA GLU A 71 -14.34 -1.39 -22.39
C GLU A 71 -13.07 -2.25 -22.52
N LEU A 72 -12.57 -2.79 -21.40
CA LEU A 72 -11.29 -3.50 -21.31
C LEU A 72 -11.20 -4.69 -22.28
N ASP A 73 -12.33 -5.37 -22.52
CA ASP A 73 -12.42 -6.57 -23.35
C ASP A 73 -12.67 -6.27 -24.83
N SER A 74 -12.89 -5.02 -25.20
CA SER A 74 -13.10 -4.65 -26.60
C SER A 74 -11.85 -4.99 -27.45
N PRO A 75 -12.03 -5.42 -28.72
CA PRO A 75 -10.91 -5.67 -29.62
C PRO A 75 -10.03 -4.43 -29.82
N GLU A 76 -10.62 -3.24 -29.80
CA GLU A 76 -9.90 -1.98 -29.97
C GLU A 76 -8.99 -1.69 -28.79
N THR A 77 -9.49 -1.78 -27.54
CA THR A 77 -8.70 -1.58 -26.32
C THR A 77 -7.55 -2.60 -26.24
N LYS A 78 -7.85 -3.88 -26.49
CA LYS A 78 -6.83 -4.94 -26.49
C LYS A 78 -5.75 -4.72 -27.54
N ALA A 79 -6.12 -4.27 -28.73
CA ALA A 79 -5.15 -3.99 -29.80
C ALA A 79 -4.24 -2.81 -29.44
N TRP A 80 -4.80 -1.72 -28.90
CA TRP A 80 -4.03 -0.55 -28.47
C TRP A 80 -3.09 -0.89 -27.31
N VAL A 81 -3.58 -1.57 -26.27
CA VAL A 81 -2.77 -2.03 -25.11
C VAL A 81 -1.62 -2.92 -25.57
N LYS A 82 -1.85 -3.83 -26.52
CA LYS A 82 -0.81 -4.68 -27.08
C LYS A 82 0.27 -3.86 -27.79
N ALA A 83 -0.12 -2.88 -28.59
CA ALA A 83 0.82 -2.01 -29.30
C ALA A 83 1.66 -1.15 -28.34
N GLU A 84 1.05 -0.66 -27.25
CA GLU A 84 1.76 0.05 -26.15
C GLU A 84 2.76 -0.87 -25.42
N ALA A 85 2.39 -2.11 -25.16
CA ALA A 85 3.29 -3.10 -24.56
C ALA A 85 4.51 -3.37 -25.45
N GLU A 86 4.30 -3.57 -26.77
CA GLU A 86 5.37 -3.78 -27.75
C GLU A 86 6.32 -2.56 -27.85
N LEU A 87 5.77 -1.34 -27.80
CA LEU A 87 6.55 -0.11 -27.76
C LEU A 87 7.43 -0.04 -26.51
N THR A 88 6.80 -0.30 -25.35
CA THR A 88 7.47 -0.25 -24.04
C THR A 88 8.57 -1.31 -23.95
N ASP A 89 8.32 -2.54 -24.38
CA ASP A 89 9.31 -3.61 -24.41
C ASP A 89 10.49 -3.22 -25.32
N SER A 90 10.22 -2.72 -26.54
CA SER A 90 11.25 -2.27 -27.48
C SER A 90 12.11 -1.12 -26.94
N TYR A 91 11.53 -0.23 -26.13
CA TYR A 91 12.29 0.84 -25.47
C TYR A 91 13.19 0.30 -24.37
N LEU A 92 12.63 -0.53 -23.48
CA LEU A 92 13.35 -1.07 -22.32
C LEU A 92 14.47 -2.04 -22.71
N GLU A 93 14.30 -2.81 -23.80
CA GLU A 93 15.33 -3.72 -24.31
C GLU A 93 16.59 -3.00 -24.78
N LYS A 94 16.48 -1.75 -25.21
CA LYS A 94 17.61 -0.91 -25.64
C LYS A 94 18.43 -0.35 -24.48
N ILE A 95 17.94 -0.47 -23.23
CA ILE A 95 18.65 0.07 -22.06
C ILE A 95 19.70 -0.95 -21.58
N PRO A 96 21.00 -0.66 -21.73
CA PRO A 96 22.06 -1.63 -21.41
C PRO A 96 22.06 -2.05 -19.93
N ALA A 97 21.71 -1.14 -19.01
CA ALA A 97 21.67 -1.40 -17.57
C ALA A 97 20.63 -2.46 -17.17
N ARG A 98 19.58 -2.69 -17.98
CA ARG A 98 18.46 -3.59 -17.65
C ARG A 98 18.91 -5.02 -17.34
N LYS A 99 19.82 -5.57 -18.17
CA LYS A 99 20.34 -6.94 -17.96
C LYS A 99 21.13 -7.06 -16.67
N ALA A 100 22.05 -6.13 -16.41
CA ALA A 100 22.86 -6.13 -15.19
C ALA A 100 22.00 -5.93 -13.93
N LEU A 101 20.96 -5.08 -14.01
CA LEU A 101 19.98 -4.93 -12.94
C LEU A 101 19.23 -6.24 -12.66
N LYS A 102 18.72 -6.91 -13.69
CA LYS A 102 18.02 -8.19 -13.56
C LYS A 102 18.90 -9.25 -12.88
N GLU A 103 20.17 -9.36 -13.28
CA GLU A 103 21.12 -10.28 -12.66
C GLU A 103 21.40 -9.91 -11.20
N ARG A 104 21.55 -8.61 -10.88
CA ARG A 104 21.75 -8.17 -9.48
C ARG A 104 20.52 -8.37 -8.63
N LEU A 105 19.33 -8.05 -9.13
CA LEU A 105 18.04 -8.25 -8.45
C LEU A 105 17.79 -9.74 -8.17
N THR A 106 18.13 -10.61 -9.12
CA THR A 106 18.06 -12.06 -8.90
C THR A 106 18.90 -12.47 -7.70
N LYS A 107 20.15 -12.02 -7.61
CA LYS A 107 21.03 -12.30 -6.46
C LYS A 107 20.53 -11.68 -5.16
N LEU A 108 19.95 -10.47 -5.23
CA LEU A 108 19.41 -9.76 -4.05
C LEU A 108 18.12 -10.40 -3.51
N LEU A 109 17.36 -11.08 -4.35
CA LEU A 109 16.15 -11.79 -3.96
C LEU A 109 16.39 -13.27 -3.62
N ASP A 110 17.57 -13.81 -4.00
CA ASP A 110 17.94 -15.20 -3.76
C ASP A 110 18.48 -15.37 -2.33
N PHE A 111 17.59 -15.32 -1.36
CA PHE A 111 17.85 -15.68 0.03
C PHE A 111 16.61 -16.32 0.65
N GLU A 112 16.84 -17.16 1.64
CA GLU A 112 15.78 -17.84 2.36
C GLU A 112 14.90 -16.84 3.14
N LYS A 113 13.58 -16.93 2.95
CA LYS A 113 12.57 -16.04 3.55
C LYS A 113 11.60 -16.84 4.40
N PHE A 114 11.31 -16.31 5.57
CA PHE A 114 10.37 -16.90 6.52
C PHE A 114 9.26 -15.92 6.85
N GLY A 115 8.02 -16.38 6.81
CA GLY A 115 6.92 -15.67 7.44
C GLY A 115 6.90 -15.90 8.95
N MET A 116 6.22 -15.01 9.65
CA MET A 116 6.06 -15.11 11.09
C MET A 116 5.24 -16.35 11.46
N PRO A 117 5.68 -17.15 12.45
CA PRO A 117 4.92 -18.31 12.89
C PRO A 117 3.61 -17.91 13.58
N PHE A 118 2.53 -18.61 13.24
CA PHE A 118 1.29 -18.59 14.00
C PHE A 118 0.89 -20.02 14.36
N HIS A 119 0.06 -20.20 15.38
CA HIS A 119 -0.36 -21.54 15.77
C HIS A 119 -1.86 -21.70 15.81
N ALA A 120 -2.33 -22.92 15.52
CA ALA A 120 -3.70 -23.38 15.70
C ALA A 120 -3.69 -24.79 16.31
N GLY A 121 -4.37 -24.99 17.40
CA GLY A 121 -4.25 -26.21 18.19
C GLY A 121 -2.81 -26.43 18.65
N LYS A 122 -2.24 -27.58 18.28
CA LYS A 122 -0.85 -27.94 18.61
C LYS A 122 0.14 -27.62 17.48
N ARG A 123 -0.34 -27.18 16.32
CA ARG A 123 0.45 -26.95 15.11
C ARG A 123 0.89 -25.52 14.99
N PHE A 124 2.11 -25.33 14.50
CA PHE A 124 2.62 -24.06 14.05
C PHE A 124 2.67 -24.03 12.54
N PHE A 125 2.36 -22.87 11.97
CA PHE A 125 2.37 -22.60 10.53
C PHE A 125 3.24 -21.39 10.25
N TYR A 126 3.98 -21.41 9.14
CA TYR A 126 4.74 -20.27 8.65
C TYR A 126 4.98 -20.38 7.16
N SER A 127 5.00 -19.27 6.45
CA SER A 127 5.39 -19.26 5.05
C SER A 127 6.90 -19.40 4.92
N HIS A 128 7.35 -20.08 3.86
CA HIS A 128 8.76 -20.31 3.58
C HIS A 128 9.02 -20.22 2.08
N ASN A 129 10.09 -19.51 1.71
CA ASN A 129 10.60 -19.47 0.36
C ASN A 129 12.11 -19.71 0.43
N SER A 130 12.61 -20.72 -0.29
CA SER A 130 14.03 -21.08 -0.27
C SER A 130 14.95 -20.11 -1.02
N GLY A 131 14.39 -19.09 -1.68
CA GLY A 131 15.10 -18.06 -2.44
C GLY A 131 14.26 -17.55 -3.60
N LEU A 132 14.30 -18.21 -4.73
CA LEU A 132 13.65 -17.81 -5.98
C LEU A 132 12.39 -18.61 -6.34
N GLN A 133 11.79 -19.33 -5.38
CA GLN A 133 10.50 -19.99 -5.65
C GLN A 133 9.46 -18.94 -6.12
N PRO A 134 8.61 -19.27 -7.09
CA PRO A 134 7.59 -18.35 -7.59
C PRO A 134 6.72 -17.75 -6.49
N GLN A 135 6.22 -18.59 -5.56
CA GLN A 135 5.47 -18.23 -4.37
C GLN A 135 6.02 -18.98 -3.16
N SER A 136 5.75 -18.50 -1.94
CA SER A 136 6.16 -19.16 -0.70
C SER A 136 5.26 -20.36 -0.40
N ASP A 137 5.83 -21.46 0.02
CA ASP A 137 5.09 -22.59 0.57
C ASP A 137 4.59 -22.26 1.98
N LEU A 138 3.43 -22.79 2.38
CA LEU A 138 3.00 -22.82 3.77
C LEU A 138 3.48 -24.12 4.41
N LEU A 139 4.34 -24.00 5.41
CA LEU A 139 4.82 -25.13 6.20
C LEU A 139 4.03 -25.27 7.50
N MET A 140 3.94 -26.49 8.01
CA MET A 140 3.39 -26.79 9.34
C MET A 140 4.35 -27.67 10.14
N THR A 141 4.32 -27.52 11.47
CA THR A 141 5.08 -28.33 12.42
C THR A 141 4.19 -28.74 13.60
N ASP A 142 4.39 -29.92 14.14
CA ASP A 142 3.78 -30.32 15.41
C ASP A 142 4.65 -29.77 16.57
N GLY A 143 4.19 -28.68 17.18
CA GLY A 143 4.99 -27.86 18.10
C GLY A 143 6.03 -26.99 17.36
N LEU A 144 6.59 -26.00 18.06
CA LEU A 144 7.48 -24.99 17.46
C LEU A 144 8.78 -25.60 16.88
N GLU A 145 9.33 -26.61 17.51
CA GLU A 145 10.57 -27.26 17.14
C GLU A 145 10.35 -28.57 16.34
N GLY A 146 9.10 -28.83 15.92
CA GLY A 146 8.74 -30.00 15.15
C GLY A 146 9.37 -30.00 13.74
N LYS A 147 9.45 -31.20 13.12
CA LYS A 147 9.91 -31.30 11.74
C LYS A 147 8.92 -30.65 10.79
N PRO A 148 9.37 -29.72 9.91
CA PRO A 148 8.49 -29.08 8.96
C PRO A 148 7.93 -30.06 7.91
N ALA A 149 6.64 -29.88 7.60
CA ALA A 149 5.96 -30.52 6.48
C ALA A 149 5.19 -29.45 5.68
N ILE A 150 5.01 -29.68 4.39
CA ILE A 150 4.23 -28.76 3.54
C ILE A 150 2.75 -28.92 3.89
N ALA A 151 2.12 -27.85 4.38
CA ALA A 151 0.68 -27.76 4.55
C ALA A 151 0.00 -27.43 3.22
N PHE A 152 0.58 -26.48 2.48
CA PHE A 152 0.12 -26.08 1.15
C PHE A 152 1.28 -25.50 0.32
N SER A 153 1.33 -25.86 -0.98
CA SER A 153 2.28 -25.29 -1.93
C SER A 153 1.56 -24.58 -3.07
N PRO A 154 1.59 -23.24 -3.15
CA PRO A 154 1.04 -22.52 -4.28
C PRO A 154 1.77 -22.81 -5.59
N ASN A 155 3.01 -23.31 -5.52
CA ASN A 155 3.82 -23.61 -6.69
C ASN A 155 3.29 -24.80 -7.52
N SER A 156 2.29 -25.54 -6.99
CA SER A 156 1.56 -26.60 -7.72
C SER A 156 0.28 -26.10 -8.43
N LEU A 157 -0.08 -24.83 -8.24
CA LEU A 157 -1.28 -24.23 -8.85
C LEU A 157 -1.07 -23.96 -10.35
N PRO A 158 -2.15 -23.87 -11.13
CA PRO A 158 -2.09 -23.41 -12.50
C PRO A 158 -1.43 -22.03 -12.63
N LYS A 159 -0.80 -21.78 -13.77
CA LYS A 159 -0.21 -20.46 -14.07
C LYS A 159 -1.29 -19.37 -14.02
N GLY A 160 -0.98 -18.26 -13.37
CA GLY A 160 -1.90 -17.14 -13.19
C GLY A 160 -2.79 -17.25 -11.95
N VAL A 161 -2.72 -18.37 -11.21
CA VAL A 161 -3.40 -18.50 -9.91
C VAL A 161 -2.42 -18.18 -8.79
N SER A 162 -2.82 -17.33 -7.87
CA SER A 162 -2.02 -16.94 -6.71
C SER A 162 -2.78 -17.17 -5.41
N ILE A 163 -2.02 -17.24 -4.32
CA ILE A 163 -2.61 -17.34 -2.99
C ILE A 163 -2.97 -15.94 -2.47
N ALA A 164 -4.20 -15.79 -1.98
CA ALA A 164 -4.68 -14.57 -1.34
C ALA A 164 -4.52 -14.62 0.19
N GLY A 165 -4.54 -15.80 0.79
CA GLY A 165 -4.36 -15.95 2.24
C GLY A 165 -4.56 -17.36 2.75
N TYR A 166 -4.30 -17.54 4.05
CA TYR A 166 -4.46 -18.79 4.77
C TYR A 166 -5.13 -18.56 6.12
N VAL A 167 -6.06 -19.44 6.48
CA VAL A 167 -6.68 -19.48 7.81
C VAL A 167 -6.73 -20.93 8.29
N ALA A 168 -6.07 -21.22 9.41
CA ALA A 168 -6.18 -22.54 10.03
C ALA A 168 -7.38 -22.59 10.99
N SER A 169 -8.10 -23.73 10.99
CA SER A 169 -9.14 -23.97 11.98
C SER A 169 -8.57 -23.96 13.41
N PRO A 170 -9.30 -23.55 14.44
CA PRO A 170 -8.82 -23.47 15.82
C PRO A 170 -8.18 -24.74 16.35
N ASP A 171 -8.64 -25.92 15.92
CA ASP A 171 -8.07 -27.21 16.28
C ASP A 171 -6.85 -27.64 15.43
N GLY A 172 -6.49 -26.83 14.41
CA GLY A 172 -5.37 -27.06 13.52
C GLY A 172 -5.54 -28.24 12.57
N LYS A 173 -6.77 -28.69 12.27
CA LYS A 173 -7.02 -29.84 11.40
C LYS A 173 -7.39 -29.47 9.97
N VAL A 174 -8.04 -28.32 9.78
CA VAL A 174 -8.45 -27.81 8.47
C VAL A 174 -7.71 -26.52 8.16
N LEU A 175 -7.28 -26.37 6.92
CA LEU A 175 -6.71 -25.15 6.37
C LEU A 175 -7.68 -24.59 5.34
N ALA A 176 -8.19 -23.38 5.56
CA ALA A 176 -8.78 -22.57 4.52
C ALA A 176 -7.67 -21.85 3.77
N TYR A 177 -7.70 -21.87 2.44
CA TYR A 177 -6.75 -21.16 1.59
C TYR A 177 -7.49 -20.44 0.46
N GLY A 178 -7.20 -19.15 0.31
CA GLY A 178 -7.83 -18.29 -0.70
C GLY A 178 -7.07 -18.30 -2.00
N LEU A 179 -7.74 -18.53 -3.12
CA LEU A 179 -7.18 -18.49 -4.45
C LEU A 179 -7.68 -17.27 -5.20
N SER A 180 -6.75 -16.57 -5.85
CA SER A 180 -7.04 -15.41 -6.69
C SER A 180 -6.58 -15.67 -8.12
N GLN A 181 -7.42 -15.37 -9.09
CA GLN A 181 -7.07 -15.44 -10.50
C GLN A 181 -6.40 -14.13 -10.93
N GLY A 182 -5.20 -14.22 -11.51
CA GLY A 182 -4.44 -13.06 -11.97
C GLY A 182 -4.06 -12.06 -10.86
N GLY A 183 -4.14 -12.45 -9.58
CA GLY A 183 -3.92 -11.52 -8.46
C GLY A 183 -5.00 -10.47 -8.29
N SER A 184 -6.20 -10.68 -8.86
CA SER A 184 -7.40 -9.89 -8.61
C SER A 184 -7.76 -9.90 -7.13
N ASP A 185 -8.51 -8.92 -6.64
CA ASP A 185 -9.05 -8.94 -5.27
C ASP A 185 -10.12 -10.03 -5.07
N TRP A 186 -10.72 -10.53 -6.14
CA TRP A 186 -11.64 -11.66 -6.06
C TRP A 186 -10.94 -12.92 -5.57
N THR A 187 -11.48 -13.51 -4.51
CA THR A 187 -10.91 -14.68 -3.83
C THR A 187 -11.94 -15.78 -3.67
N ASP A 188 -11.59 -16.99 -4.09
CA ASP A 188 -12.32 -18.21 -3.80
C ASP A 188 -11.61 -18.96 -2.66
N TRP A 189 -12.33 -19.22 -1.56
CA TRP A 189 -11.78 -19.95 -0.43
C TRP A 189 -12.08 -21.44 -0.54
N HIS A 190 -11.01 -22.25 -0.50
CA HIS A 190 -11.02 -23.69 -0.49
C HIS A 190 -10.56 -24.22 0.88
N PHE A 191 -10.87 -25.47 1.16
CA PHE A 191 -10.59 -26.08 2.45
C PHE A 191 -9.82 -27.38 2.26
N ARG A 192 -8.79 -27.61 3.09
CA ARG A 192 -7.95 -28.82 3.07
C ARG A 192 -7.93 -29.50 4.42
N ASP A 193 -8.18 -30.81 4.46
CA ASP A 193 -7.90 -31.64 5.63
C ASP A 193 -6.38 -31.85 5.75
N LEU A 194 -5.80 -31.32 6.82
CA LEU A 194 -4.33 -31.32 7.02
C LEU A 194 -3.77 -32.68 7.43
N LYS A 195 -4.61 -33.66 7.78
CA LYS A 195 -4.17 -35.02 8.09
C LYS A 195 -4.01 -35.84 6.81
N SER A 196 -4.97 -35.79 5.92
CA SER A 196 -4.96 -36.53 4.66
C SER A 196 -4.27 -35.75 3.53
N GLY A 197 -4.13 -34.43 3.64
CA GLY A 197 -3.63 -33.55 2.57
C GLY A 197 -4.62 -33.37 1.42
N LYS A 198 -5.87 -33.80 1.58
CA LYS A 198 -6.91 -33.72 0.53
C LYS A 198 -7.78 -32.49 0.72
N ASP A 199 -8.19 -31.90 -0.39
CA ASP A 199 -9.16 -30.82 -0.38
C ASP A 199 -10.56 -31.34 -0.10
N LEU A 200 -11.32 -30.55 0.66
CA LEU A 200 -12.75 -30.74 0.90
C LEU A 200 -13.53 -30.17 -0.30
N PRO A 201 -14.78 -30.59 -0.50
CA PRO A 201 -15.58 -30.10 -1.61
C PRO A 201 -16.06 -28.64 -1.46
N ASP A 202 -15.97 -28.11 -0.25
CA ASP A 202 -16.47 -26.77 0.10
C ASP A 202 -15.70 -25.67 -0.62
N VAL A 203 -16.41 -24.68 -1.18
CA VAL A 203 -15.82 -23.49 -1.81
C VAL A 203 -16.69 -22.27 -1.48
N LEU A 204 -16.08 -21.25 -0.87
CA LEU A 204 -16.73 -19.93 -0.68
C LEU A 204 -16.30 -19.00 -1.80
N ARG A 205 -17.24 -18.46 -2.55
CA ARG A 205 -16.98 -17.65 -3.74
C ARG A 205 -17.36 -16.19 -3.53
N TRP A 206 -16.87 -15.35 -4.43
CA TRP A 206 -17.22 -13.92 -4.52
C TRP A 206 -16.86 -13.14 -3.26
N THR A 207 -15.72 -13.51 -2.65
CA THR A 207 -15.17 -12.81 -1.50
C THR A 207 -14.08 -11.82 -1.95
N LYS A 208 -13.91 -10.74 -1.18
CA LYS A 208 -12.81 -9.79 -1.31
C LYS A 208 -12.38 -9.34 0.09
N TYR A 209 -11.14 -8.86 0.21
CA TYR A 209 -10.56 -8.14 1.35
C TYR A 209 -10.50 -8.92 2.67
N TYR A 210 -11.57 -9.63 3.06
CA TYR A 210 -11.67 -10.24 4.39
C TYR A 210 -11.49 -11.75 4.34
N HIS A 211 -10.81 -12.27 5.35
CA HIS A 211 -10.64 -13.71 5.51
C HIS A 211 -11.87 -14.34 6.20
N PRO A 212 -12.21 -15.59 5.90
CA PRO A 212 -13.24 -16.34 6.63
C PRO A 212 -12.80 -16.57 8.09
N VAL A 213 -13.75 -16.63 8.99
CA VAL A 213 -13.52 -16.80 10.44
C VAL A 213 -14.12 -18.10 10.90
N PHE A 214 -13.29 -19.02 11.40
CA PHE A 214 -13.76 -20.27 11.98
C PHE A 214 -14.32 -20.08 13.38
N ALA A 215 -15.46 -20.73 13.67
CA ALA A 215 -15.92 -20.90 15.03
C ALA A 215 -15.00 -21.84 15.84
N PRO A 216 -15.01 -21.77 17.19
CA PRO A 216 -14.12 -22.58 18.03
C PRO A 216 -14.22 -24.08 17.78
N GLU A 217 -15.40 -24.59 17.39
CA GLU A 217 -15.67 -25.98 17.06
C GLU A 217 -15.07 -26.42 15.71
N SER A 218 -14.45 -25.49 14.95
CA SER A 218 -13.74 -25.75 13.69
C SER A 218 -14.61 -26.30 12.54
N LYS A 219 -15.93 -26.19 12.64
CA LYS A 219 -16.89 -26.70 11.64
C LYS A 219 -17.80 -25.61 11.06
N GLN A 220 -17.84 -24.48 11.67
CA GLN A 220 -18.68 -23.35 11.31
C GLN A 220 -17.78 -22.19 10.90
N ILE A 221 -18.20 -21.47 9.87
CA ILE A 221 -17.41 -20.40 9.25
C ILE A 221 -18.32 -19.22 9.01
N PHE A 222 -17.85 -18.03 9.38
CA PHE A 222 -18.47 -16.77 8.98
C PHE A 222 -17.57 -16.11 7.92
N TYR A 223 -18.18 -15.59 6.86
CA TYR A 223 -17.44 -14.93 5.80
C TYR A 223 -18.23 -13.80 5.17
N SER A 224 -17.52 -12.84 4.59
CA SER A 224 -18.08 -11.71 3.87
C SER A 224 -18.01 -11.97 2.37
N ALA A 225 -19.12 -11.74 1.65
CA ALA A 225 -19.18 -11.94 0.21
C ALA A 225 -20.08 -10.91 -0.47
N PHE A 226 -19.84 -10.73 -1.75
CA PHE A 226 -20.62 -9.88 -2.66
C PHE A 226 -21.53 -10.75 -3.55
N PRO A 227 -22.52 -10.15 -4.22
CA PRO A 227 -23.23 -10.82 -5.30
C PRO A 227 -22.26 -11.26 -6.40
N ALA A 228 -22.57 -12.38 -7.06
CA ALA A 228 -21.78 -12.83 -8.21
C ALA A 228 -21.82 -11.78 -9.34
N PRO A 229 -20.67 -11.35 -9.89
CA PRO A 229 -20.64 -10.49 -11.06
C PRO A 229 -21.24 -11.19 -12.29
N ALA A 230 -21.74 -10.43 -13.25
CA ALA A 230 -22.03 -10.98 -14.55
C ALA A 230 -20.72 -11.42 -15.23
N PRO A 231 -20.73 -12.46 -16.07
CA PRO A 231 -19.52 -12.90 -16.77
C PRO A 231 -18.86 -11.76 -17.57
N GLY A 232 -17.57 -11.48 -17.31
CA GLY A 232 -16.80 -10.40 -17.93
C GLY A 232 -16.90 -9.05 -17.22
N GLU A 233 -17.68 -8.93 -16.13
CA GLU A 233 -17.81 -7.70 -15.35
C GLU A 233 -16.96 -7.71 -14.06
N GLU A 234 -16.15 -8.74 -13.85
CA GLU A 234 -15.41 -8.95 -12.61
C GLU A 234 -14.45 -7.80 -12.26
N LEU A 235 -13.94 -7.08 -13.28
CA LEU A 235 -13.04 -5.93 -13.10
C LEU A 235 -13.74 -4.56 -13.11
N ARG A 236 -15.05 -4.55 -13.43
CA ARG A 236 -15.84 -3.31 -13.61
C ARG A 236 -16.94 -3.15 -12.57
N MET A 237 -17.47 -4.28 -12.06
CA MET A 237 -18.56 -4.26 -11.10
C MET A 237 -18.17 -3.47 -9.85
N GLN A 238 -19.02 -2.53 -9.44
CA GLN A 238 -18.89 -1.84 -8.17
C GLN A 238 -19.06 -2.82 -7.00
N ASP A 239 -18.29 -2.60 -5.94
CA ASP A 239 -18.33 -3.43 -4.72
C ASP A 239 -19.52 -3.06 -3.84
N LEU A 240 -20.72 -3.44 -4.26
CA LEU A 240 -21.99 -3.13 -3.60
C LEU A 240 -22.68 -4.40 -3.09
N ASN A 241 -23.61 -4.20 -2.13
CA ASN A 241 -24.48 -5.25 -1.57
C ASN A 241 -23.70 -6.38 -0.85
N ASN A 242 -22.62 -6.02 -0.19
CA ASN A 242 -21.87 -6.94 0.65
C ASN A 242 -22.77 -7.53 1.79
N ALA A 243 -22.50 -8.78 2.18
CA ALA A 243 -23.21 -9.43 3.27
C ALA A 243 -22.33 -10.44 4.00
N ILE A 244 -22.66 -10.72 5.28
CA ILE A 244 -22.04 -11.81 6.04
C ILE A 244 -22.90 -13.07 5.91
N TYR A 245 -22.21 -14.17 5.62
CA TYR A 245 -22.80 -15.51 5.51
C TYR A 245 -22.23 -16.46 6.57
N TYR A 246 -23.01 -17.47 6.87
CA TYR A 246 -22.64 -18.62 7.69
C TYR A 246 -22.59 -19.86 6.82
N HIS A 247 -21.46 -20.56 6.87
CA HIS A 247 -21.20 -21.82 6.19
C HIS A 247 -20.91 -22.94 7.18
N ALA A 248 -21.47 -24.12 6.95
CA ALA A 248 -21.15 -25.34 7.71
C ALA A 248 -20.29 -26.25 6.84
N LEU A 249 -19.08 -26.57 7.29
CA LEU A 249 -18.19 -27.46 6.53
C LEU A 249 -18.87 -28.80 6.20
N GLY A 250 -18.74 -29.19 4.93
CA GLY A 250 -19.37 -30.37 4.37
C GLY A 250 -20.73 -30.11 3.70
N THR A 251 -21.15 -28.87 3.60
CA THR A 251 -22.37 -28.46 2.87
C THR A 251 -22.04 -27.66 1.61
N ASP A 252 -22.98 -27.57 0.69
CA ASP A 252 -22.83 -26.70 -0.48
C ASP A 252 -23.07 -25.24 -0.11
N SER A 253 -22.21 -24.33 -0.57
CA SER A 253 -22.29 -22.89 -0.25
C SER A 253 -23.55 -22.19 -0.80
N SER A 254 -24.27 -22.80 -1.76
CA SER A 254 -25.59 -22.32 -2.18
C SER A 254 -26.67 -22.43 -1.09
N SER A 255 -26.41 -23.24 -0.07
CA SER A 255 -27.27 -23.39 1.11
C SER A 255 -26.90 -22.45 2.27
N ASP A 256 -25.88 -21.62 2.12
CA ASP A 256 -25.37 -20.77 3.17
C ASP A 256 -26.39 -19.72 3.62
N ARG A 257 -26.51 -19.58 4.92
CA ARG A 257 -27.45 -18.64 5.50
C ARG A 257 -26.83 -17.25 5.58
N LYS A 258 -27.52 -16.26 5.00
CA LYS A 258 -27.18 -14.85 5.21
C LYS A 258 -27.42 -14.47 6.66
N VAL A 259 -26.38 -13.98 7.34
CA VAL A 259 -26.39 -13.63 8.77
C VAL A 259 -26.66 -12.15 8.96
N TYR A 260 -26.05 -11.32 8.12
CA TYR A 260 -26.16 -9.86 8.23
C TYR A 260 -26.04 -9.20 6.87
N ALA A 261 -26.87 -8.20 6.62
CA ALA A 261 -26.81 -7.33 5.45
C ALA A 261 -27.60 -6.03 5.74
N ARG A 262 -27.34 -5.00 4.96
CA ARG A 262 -28.04 -3.71 4.97
C ARG A 262 -28.43 -3.32 3.55
N PRO A 263 -29.50 -3.86 2.98
CA PRO A 263 -29.90 -3.58 1.60
C PRO A 263 -30.21 -2.09 1.33
N GLU A 264 -30.58 -1.35 2.38
CA GLU A 264 -30.80 0.10 2.35
C GLU A 264 -29.52 0.93 2.23
N HIS A 265 -28.35 0.31 2.45
CA HIS A 265 -27.00 0.87 2.34
C HIS A 265 -26.13 -0.08 1.50
N PRO A 266 -26.32 -0.11 0.17
CA PRO A 266 -25.65 -1.07 -0.70
C PRO A 266 -24.11 -0.87 -0.75
N ASP A 267 -23.62 0.30 -0.42
CA ASP A 267 -22.22 0.69 -0.37
C ASP A 267 -21.50 0.24 0.91
N TRP A 268 -22.25 -0.22 1.94
CA TRP A 268 -21.61 -0.69 3.16
C TRP A 268 -20.99 -2.07 2.99
N GLN A 269 -19.80 -2.22 3.57
CA GLN A 269 -19.09 -3.50 3.63
C GLN A 269 -18.97 -3.97 5.09
N PHE A 270 -18.94 -5.28 5.28
CA PHE A 270 -19.02 -5.89 6.61
C PHE A 270 -17.86 -6.84 6.83
N GLN A 271 -17.13 -6.65 7.92
CA GLN A 271 -16.08 -7.55 8.36
C GLN A 271 -16.56 -8.35 9.59
N PRO A 272 -16.62 -9.68 9.51
CA PRO A 272 -16.93 -10.52 10.65
C PRO A 272 -15.71 -10.74 11.53
N HIS A 273 -15.88 -10.62 12.85
CA HIS A 273 -14.91 -11.01 13.86
C HIS A 273 -15.59 -11.92 14.87
N LEU A 274 -14.99 -13.06 15.14
CA LEU A 274 -15.54 -13.97 16.14
C LEU A 274 -14.72 -13.89 17.41
N THR A 275 -15.42 -13.73 18.55
CA THR A 275 -14.75 -13.82 19.84
C THR A 275 -14.19 -15.23 20.05
N ARG A 276 -13.11 -15.32 20.79
CA ARG A 276 -12.46 -16.60 21.06
C ARG A 276 -13.36 -17.57 21.82
N SER A 277 -14.25 -17.08 22.67
CA SER A 277 -15.29 -17.87 23.31
C SER A 277 -16.31 -18.45 22.33
N GLY A 278 -16.39 -17.91 21.11
CA GLY A 278 -17.45 -18.18 20.14
C GLY A 278 -18.80 -17.60 20.52
N HIS A 279 -18.85 -16.80 21.59
CA HIS A 279 -20.10 -16.24 22.08
C HIS A 279 -20.61 -15.08 21.24
N TRP A 280 -19.71 -14.22 20.76
CA TRP A 280 -20.06 -13.03 20.00
C TRP A 280 -19.51 -13.07 18.59
N LEU A 281 -20.38 -12.81 17.62
CA LEU A 281 -19.98 -12.33 16.31
C LEU A 281 -20.00 -10.80 16.34
N VAL A 282 -18.83 -10.18 16.33
CA VAL A 282 -18.66 -8.73 16.19
C VAL A 282 -18.61 -8.41 14.71
N ILE A 283 -19.41 -7.44 14.28
CA ILE A 283 -19.50 -7.00 12.88
C ILE A 283 -19.06 -5.55 12.83
N THR A 284 -17.99 -5.28 12.15
CA THR A 284 -17.59 -3.92 11.80
C THR A 284 -18.15 -3.60 10.41
N ALA A 285 -18.77 -2.42 10.26
CA ALA A 285 -19.35 -1.96 9.01
C ALA A 285 -18.75 -0.61 8.63
N GLY A 286 -18.27 -0.49 7.38
CA GLY A 286 -17.71 0.73 6.80
C GLY A 286 -18.44 1.13 5.52
N GLU A 287 -18.41 2.42 5.18
CA GLU A 287 -18.74 2.91 3.84
C GLU A 287 -17.57 2.59 2.91
N GLY A 288 -17.55 1.41 2.29
CA GLY A 288 -16.41 0.81 1.60
C GLY A 288 -15.65 -0.20 2.47
N GLU A 289 -14.38 -0.48 2.14
CA GLU A 289 -13.56 -1.47 2.85
C GLU A 289 -13.33 -1.07 4.31
N VAL A 290 -13.73 -1.96 5.22
CA VAL A 290 -13.51 -1.79 6.67
C VAL A 290 -12.02 -1.89 6.98
N GLY A 291 -11.51 -0.95 7.76
CA GLY A 291 -10.10 -0.92 8.16
C GLY A 291 -9.17 -0.13 7.23
N ASP A 292 -9.64 0.33 6.07
CA ASP A 292 -8.98 1.35 5.25
C ASP A 292 -9.43 2.75 5.73
N LYS A 293 -9.23 3.01 7.01
CA LYS A 293 -9.51 4.25 7.74
C LYS A 293 -10.79 4.99 7.32
N GLY A 294 -11.86 4.20 7.23
CA GLY A 294 -13.20 4.68 7.21
C GLY A 294 -13.71 4.93 8.62
N LEU A 295 -14.78 5.70 8.71
CA LEU A 295 -15.59 5.75 9.92
C LEU A 295 -16.44 4.47 9.97
N GLU A 296 -16.58 3.86 11.14
CA GLU A 296 -17.17 2.54 11.27
C GLU A 296 -18.34 2.50 12.22
N ASN A 297 -19.30 1.67 11.89
CA ASN A 297 -20.33 1.19 12.81
C ASN A 297 -19.92 -0.18 13.36
N VAL A 298 -20.32 -0.48 14.58
CA VAL A 298 -20.00 -1.75 15.24
C VAL A 298 -21.26 -2.40 15.77
N TYR A 299 -21.44 -3.66 15.44
CA TYR A 299 -22.56 -4.47 15.89
C TYR A 299 -22.06 -5.75 16.57
N ALA A 300 -22.86 -6.30 17.49
CA ALA A 300 -22.61 -7.60 18.11
C ALA A 300 -23.82 -8.51 17.97
N LEU A 301 -23.60 -9.76 17.60
CA LEU A 301 -24.62 -10.80 17.55
C LEU A 301 -24.26 -11.90 18.55
N ASP A 302 -25.20 -12.20 19.46
CA ASP A 302 -25.06 -13.29 20.43
C ASP A 302 -25.26 -14.64 19.71
N LEU A 303 -24.21 -15.45 19.69
CA LEU A 303 -24.23 -16.80 19.08
C LEU A 303 -24.53 -17.90 20.07
N ASN A 304 -24.90 -17.56 21.33
CA ASN A 304 -25.26 -18.56 22.34
C ASN A 304 -26.49 -19.35 21.84
N PRO A 305 -26.42 -20.68 21.70
CA PRO A 305 -27.51 -21.49 21.15
C PRO A 305 -28.77 -21.49 22.04
N LYS A 306 -28.65 -21.01 23.28
CA LYS A 306 -29.79 -20.82 24.17
C LYS A 306 -30.63 -19.57 23.88
N VAL A 307 -30.07 -18.63 23.14
CA VAL A 307 -30.71 -17.38 22.72
C VAL A 307 -31.20 -17.58 21.28
N LYS A 308 -32.45 -17.99 21.11
CA LYS A 308 -33.06 -18.14 19.79
C LYS A 308 -33.32 -16.74 19.21
N ASP A 309 -33.06 -16.60 17.91
CA ASP A 309 -33.31 -15.35 17.15
C ASP A 309 -32.72 -14.12 17.87
N ALA A 310 -31.45 -14.24 18.31
CA ALA A 310 -30.75 -13.17 18.97
C ALA A 310 -30.73 -11.90 18.07
N PRO A 311 -31.17 -10.75 18.56
CA PRO A 311 -31.14 -9.53 17.82
C PRO A 311 -29.69 -9.08 17.65
N VAL A 312 -29.39 -8.45 16.51
CA VAL A 312 -28.13 -7.71 16.33
C VAL A 312 -28.16 -6.49 17.25
N ILE A 313 -27.15 -6.37 18.10
CA ILE A 313 -26.99 -5.28 19.06
C ILE A 313 -26.11 -4.20 18.46
N PRO A 314 -26.59 -2.98 18.18
CA PRO A 314 -25.74 -1.89 17.81
C PRO A 314 -24.89 -1.45 19.01
N LEU A 315 -23.57 -1.50 18.88
CA LEU A 315 -22.63 -0.95 19.86
C LEU A 315 -22.26 0.49 19.50
N VAL A 316 -22.07 0.76 18.20
CA VAL A 316 -21.79 2.07 17.64
C VAL A 316 -22.57 2.22 16.33
N GLU A 317 -23.20 3.38 16.16
CA GLU A 317 -23.82 3.80 14.89
C GLU A 317 -23.52 5.29 14.66
N GLY A 318 -23.45 5.71 13.38
CA GLY A 318 -23.28 7.10 12.98
C GLY A 318 -21.97 7.41 12.30
N PHE A 319 -21.07 6.46 12.09
CA PHE A 319 -19.78 6.65 11.40
C PHE A 319 -19.01 7.86 11.95
N GLU A 320 -18.81 7.91 13.28
CA GLU A 320 -18.16 9.04 13.94
C GLU A 320 -16.65 8.87 14.13
N ALA A 321 -16.16 7.61 14.15
CA ALA A 321 -14.78 7.27 14.42
C ALA A 321 -14.42 5.89 13.87
N GLU A 322 -13.13 5.58 13.85
CA GLU A 322 -12.59 4.24 13.60
C GLU A 322 -12.75 3.34 14.83
N TYR A 323 -13.05 2.06 14.60
CA TYR A 323 -13.17 1.03 15.64
C TYR A 323 -12.57 -0.29 15.20
N LEU A 324 -11.36 -0.58 15.63
CA LEU A 324 -10.66 -1.84 15.36
C LEU A 324 -10.88 -2.83 16.50
N PHE A 325 -11.57 -3.94 16.21
CA PHE A 325 -11.77 -5.00 17.19
C PHE A 325 -10.46 -5.67 17.57
N THR A 326 -10.13 -5.67 18.86
CA THR A 326 -8.86 -6.20 19.40
C THR A 326 -9.03 -7.60 19.99
N GLY A 327 -10.17 -7.90 20.60
CA GLY A 327 -10.42 -9.20 21.22
C GLY A 327 -11.43 -9.17 22.35
N GLU A 328 -11.54 -10.30 23.06
CA GLU A 328 -12.46 -10.49 24.18
C GLU A 328 -11.71 -11.02 25.40
N ASP A 329 -12.00 -10.47 26.58
CA ASP A 329 -11.66 -11.07 27.87
C ASP A 329 -12.83 -10.92 28.85
N ARG A 330 -13.27 -12.05 29.48
CA ARG A 330 -14.32 -12.10 30.51
C ARG A 330 -15.62 -11.38 30.14
N GLY A 331 -16.03 -11.48 28.88
CA GLY A 331 -17.24 -10.88 28.34
C GLY A 331 -17.14 -9.39 28.01
N LEU A 332 -15.95 -8.77 28.13
CA LEU A 332 -15.68 -7.46 27.63
C LEU A 332 -15.06 -7.55 26.24
N LEU A 333 -15.59 -6.78 25.29
CA LEU A 333 -15.02 -6.59 23.97
C LEU A 333 -14.09 -5.37 23.99
N TYR A 334 -12.88 -5.54 23.49
CA TYR A 334 -11.85 -4.49 23.44
C TYR A 334 -11.73 -3.95 22.03
N PHE A 335 -11.58 -2.63 21.92
CA PHE A 335 -11.42 -1.94 20.63
C PHE A 335 -10.34 -0.87 20.76
N GLN A 336 -9.58 -0.67 19.71
CA GLN A 336 -8.89 0.58 19.45
C GLN A 336 -9.87 1.53 18.77
N THR A 337 -9.89 2.82 19.11
CA THR A 337 -10.78 3.79 18.49
C THR A 337 -10.18 5.18 18.45
N THR A 338 -10.58 5.97 17.46
CA THR A 338 -10.25 7.40 17.34
C THR A 338 -11.33 8.31 17.92
N LEU A 339 -12.42 7.75 18.48
CA LEU A 339 -13.52 8.55 19.06
C LEU A 339 -13.00 9.47 20.18
N ASN A 340 -13.11 10.79 19.98
CA ASN A 340 -12.60 11.83 20.88
C ASN A 340 -11.12 11.67 21.27
N SER A 341 -10.35 11.00 20.41
CA SER A 341 -8.92 10.69 20.62
C SER A 341 -8.27 10.51 19.25
N PRO A 342 -7.95 11.60 18.53
CA PRO A 342 -7.47 11.53 17.15
C PRO A 342 -6.15 10.76 16.98
N LYS A 343 -5.41 10.53 18.05
CA LYS A 343 -4.22 9.67 18.08
C LYS A 343 -4.52 8.24 18.52
N GLY A 344 -5.78 7.91 18.77
CA GLY A 344 -6.23 6.58 19.18
C GLY A 344 -6.12 6.32 20.67
N ARG A 345 -7.05 5.49 21.16
CA ARG A 345 -7.10 4.94 22.52
C ARG A 345 -7.66 3.53 22.50
N VAL A 346 -7.50 2.78 23.60
CA VAL A 346 -8.15 1.47 23.75
C VAL A 346 -9.31 1.58 24.74
N VAL A 347 -10.45 1.06 24.31
CA VAL A 347 -11.69 1.04 25.11
C VAL A 347 -12.23 -0.39 25.22
N ALA A 348 -13.06 -0.63 26.21
CA ALA A 348 -13.76 -1.90 26.41
C ALA A 348 -15.24 -1.69 26.64
N VAL A 349 -16.07 -2.62 26.17
CA VAL A 349 -17.52 -2.58 26.31
C VAL A 349 -18.07 -3.96 26.63
N ASN A 350 -19.13 -4.01 27.47
CA ASN A 350 -19.92 -5.21 27.66
C ASN A 350 -21.17 -5.15 26.77
N PRO A 351 -21.32 -6.03 25.77
CA PRO A 351 -22.48 -5.99 24.87
C PRO A 351 -23.81 -6.18 25.53
N THR A 352 -23.83 -6.82 26.71
CA THR A 352 -25.05 -7.09 27.47
C THR A 352 -25.42 -5.98 28.46
N ASP A 353 -24.51 -5.05 28.73
CA ASP A 353 -24.72 -3.95 29.65
C ASP A 353 -25.55 -2.86 28.98
N ARG A 354 -26.85 -3.07 28.95
CA ARG A 354 -27.83 -2.06 28.55
C ARG A 354 -27.95 -1.08 29.72
N GLY A 355 -27.10 -0.07 29.76
CA GLY A 355 -27.02 0.92 30.82
C GLY A 355 -28.39 1.19 31.47
N ARG A 356 -28.47 1.18 32.80
CA ARG A 356 -29.66 1.46 33.60
C ARG A 356 -30.14 2.91 33.32
N GLY A 357 -30.81 3.13 32.18
CA GLY A 357 -31.25 4.47 31.77
C GLY A 357 -31.93 4.55 30.41
N ARG A 358 -32.26 3.43 29.78
CA ARG A 358 -33.06 3.44 28.54
C ARG A 358 -34.55 3.66 28.81
N GLU A 359 -34.90 4.81 29.33
CA GLU A 359 -36.21 5.41 29.05
C GLU A 359 -36.08 6.32 27.85
N ARG A 360 -36.56 5.83 26.66
CA ARG A 360 -36.93 6.61 25.47
C ARG A 360 -35.89 7.64 24.98
N GLY A 361 -34.80 7.17 24.35
CA GLY A 361 -33.87 8.05 23.62
C GLY A 361 -32.44 7.53 23.68
N GLY A 362 -32.06 6.60 22.81
CA GLY A 362 -30.70 6.31 22.36
C GLY A 362 -29.54 6.39 23.35
N GLY A 363 -29.62 5.68 24.50
CA GLY A 363 -28.45 5.65 25.39
C GLY A 363 -27.31 4.81 24.82
N ARG A 364 -26.16 5.44 24.57
CA ARG A 364 -24.92 4.74 24.18
C ARG A 364 -24.55 3.73 25.25
N THR A 365 -24.12 2.53 24.86
CA THR A 365 -23.49 1.55 25.75
C THR A 365 -22.27 2.23 26.41
N GLU A 366 -22.07 2.04 27.72
CA GLU A 366 -20.96 2.69 28.42
C GLU A 366 -19.63 2.04 28.04
N TRP A 367 -18.75 2.81 27.40
CA TRP A 367 -17.42 2.42 27.00
C TRP A 367 -16.40 2.80 28.08
N LYS A 368 -15.70 1.81 28.60
CA LYS A 368 -14.65 2.03 29.58
C LYS A 368 -13.31 2.28 28.86
N GLU A 369 -12.67 3.41 29.13
CA GLU A 369 -11.30 3.64 28.71
C GLU A 369 -10.33 2.70 29.44
N ILE A 370 -9.44 2.04 28.67
CA ILE A 370 -8.43 1.12 29.18
C ILE A 370 -7.03 1.71 28.98
N VAL A 371 -6.68 2.11 27.76
CA VAL A 371 -5.41 2.83 27.46
C VAL A 371 -5.80 4.18 26.88
N PRO A 372 -5.48 5.28 27.58
CA PRO A 372 -5.81 6.62 27.09
C PRO A 372 -4.95 7.00 25.88
N GLU A 373 -5.38 8.05 25.18
CA GLU A 373 -4.60 8.68 24.12
C GLU A 373 -3.24 9.13 24.62
N GLY A 374 -2.20 8.82 23.87
CA GLY A 374 -0.81 9.20 24.17
C GLY A 374 -0.30 10.40 23.35
N THR A 375 1.00 10.67 23.49
CA THR A 375 1.69 11.70 22.68
C THR A 375 1.91 11.24 21.25
N ASP A 376 2.13 9.94 21.05
CA ASP A 376 2.31 9.30 19.76
C ASP A 376 1.00 8.64 19.31
N ALA A 377 0.74 8.67 18.01
CA ALA A 377 -0.46 8.07 17.45
C ALA A 377 -0.40 6.53 17.54
N MET A 378 -1.50 5.87 17.91
CA MET A 378 -1.61 4.43 17.72
C MET A 378 -1.60 4.13 16.22
N ASP A 379 -0.82 3.12 15.84
CA ASP A 379 -0.87 2.63 14.46
C ASP A 379 -2.26 2.03 14.21
N THR A 380 -2.82 2.30 13.06
CA THR A 380 -4.17 1.85 12.69
C THR A 380 -4.15 0.61 11.78
N ALA A 381 -2.96 0.10 11.44
CA ALA A 381 -2.87 -1.18 10.74
C ALA A 381 -3.46 -2.31 11.59
N ALA A 382 -4.13 -3.27 10.96
CA ALA A 382 -4.69 -4.43 11.63
C ALA A 382 -3.66 -5.11 12.55
N GLY A 383 -4.06 -5.42 13.78
CA GLY A 383 -3.18 -5.99 14.78
C GLY A 383 -2.21 -5.00 15.43
N SER A 384 -2.47 -3.70 15.35
CA SER A 384 -1.70 -2.66 16.06
C SER A 384 -1.89 -2.74 17.57
N VAL A 385 -3.07 -3.11 18.01
CA VAL A 385 -3.37 -3.50 19.38
C VAL A 385 -3.73 -4.98 19.42
N THR A 386 -3.01 -5.77 20.20
CA THR A 386 -3.27 -7.21 20.36
C THR A 386 -3.48 -7.59 21.81
N LEU A 387 -4.43 -8.51 22.05
CA LEU A 387 -4.74 -9.04 23.36
C LEU A 387 -4.11 -10.42 23.52
N VAL A 388 -3.14 -10.53 24.44
CA VAL A 388 -2.43 -11.77 24.74
C VAL A 388 -2.43 -12.03 26.23
N GLY A 389 -3.09 -13.07 26.67
CA GLY A 389 -3.31 -13.33 28.10
C GLY A 389 -4.09 -12.20 28.76
N ASP A 390 -3.51 -11.62 29.81
CA ASP A 390 -4.06 -10.51 30.59
C ASP A 390 -3.40 -9.15 30.17
N ARG A 391 -2.88 -9.08 28.95
CA ARG A 391 -2.11 -7.91 28.45
C ARG A 391 -2.60 -7.42 27.11
N LEU A 392 -2.49 -6.10 26.95
CA LEU A 392 -2.62 -5.41 25.67
C LEU A 392 -1.21 -5.01 25.22
N ILE A 393 -0.87 -5.38 24.00
CA ILE A 393 0.36 -4.96 23.33
C ILE A 393 -0.03 -3.88 22.32
N VAL A 394 0.41 -2.67 22.56
CA VAL A 394 -0.01 -1.48 21.82
C VAL A 394 1.17 -0.96 21.00
N ARG A 395 0.99 -0.87 19.69
CA ARG A 395 1.94 -0.26 18.77
C ARG A 395 1.54 1.19 18.51
N THR A 396 2.48 2.11 18.73
CA THR A 396 2.36 3.53 18.39
C THR A 396 3.41 3.94 17.37
N LEU A 397 3.23 5.09 16.74
CA LEU A 397 4.12 5.64 15.73
C LEU A 397 4.77 6.92 16.25
N HIS A 398 6.08 6.85 16.45
CA HIS A 398 6.90 8.02 16.75
C HIS A 398 7.61 8.47 15.48
N ASP A 399 7.25 9.66 14.98
CA ASP A 399 7.82 10.18 13.72
C ASP A 399 7.91 9.09 12.61
N ALA A 400 6.78 8.40 12.36
CA ALA A 400 6.65 7.36 11.33
C ALA A 400 7.54 6.10 11.53
N HIS A 401 7.86 5.71 12.75
CA HIS A 401 8.42 4.39 13.06
C HIS A 401 7.77 3.80 14.32
N SER A 402 7.86 2.48 14.48
CA SER A 402 7.13 1.78 15.53
C SER A 402 7.77 1.94 16.92
N LEU A 403 6.92 2.21 17.92
CA LEU A 403 7.15 1.92 19.34
C LEU A 403 6.14 0.88 19.80
N VAL A 404 6.49 0.05 20.76
CA VAL A 404 5.61 -1.02 21.26
C VAL A 404 5.59 -1.01 22.77
N THR A 405 4.41 -0.77 23.34
CA THR A 405 4.22 -0.73 24.81
C THR A 405 3.25 -1.81 25.26
N VAL A 406 3.53 -2.46 26.35
CA VAL A 406 2.69 -3.49 26.94
C VAL A 406 1.95 -2.92 28.16
N TYR A 407 0.65 -3.13 28.18
CA TYR A 407 -0.26 -2.71 29.26
C TYR A 407 -0.99 -3.91 29.83
N ARG A 408 -1.43 -3.82 31.09
CA ARG A 408 -2.44 -4.72 31.65
C ARG A 408 -3.84 -4.32 31.21
N LEU A 409 -4.79 -5.23 31.34
CA LEU A 409 -6.20 -4.97 31.02
C LEU A 409 -6.87 -3.92 31.93
N ASN A 410 -6.20 -3.50 33.01
CA ASN A 410 -6.64 -2.37 33.83
C ASN A 410 -6.03 -1.02 33.38
N GLY A 411 -5.28 -0.99 32.29
CA GLY A 411 -4.63 0.21 31.74
C GLY A 411 -3.23 0.50 32.31
N MET A 412 -2.74 -0.30 33.24
CA MET A 412 -1.41 -0.07 33.83
C MET A 412 -0.32 -0.41 32.79
N ARG A 413 0.55 0.57 32.49
CA ARG A 413 1.76 0.37 31.66
C ARG A 413 2.73 -0.55 32.39
N GLU A 414 3.21 -1.62 31.74
CA GLU A 414 4.19 -2.54 32.31
C GLU A 414 5.60 -2.25 31.81
N TYR A 415 5.81 -2.28 30.48
CA TYR A 415 7.13 -2.05 29.88
C TYR A 415 6.98 -1.66 28.41
N GLU A 416 8.08 -1.17 27.85
CA GLU A 416 8.26 -0.96 26.42
C GLU A 416 9.14 -2.06 25.84
N VAL A 417 8.78 -2.58 24.68
CA VAL A 417 9.56 -3.60 23.98
C VAL A 417 10.77 -2.94 23.34
N ASN A 418 11.96 -3.38 23.71
CA ASN A 418 13.19 -2.88 23.11
C ASN A 418 13.32 -3.39 21.65
N LEU A 419 13.01 -2.53 20.68
CA LEU A 419 13.14 -2.82 19.27
C LEU A 419 14.58 -2.62 18.77
N PRO A 420 15.00 -3.29 17.67
CA PRO A 420 16.39 -3.22 17.18
C PRO A 420 16.85 -1.84 16.67
N GLY A 421 15.93 -0.90 16.46
CA GLY A 421 16.25 0.45 15.98
C GLY A 421 15.08 1.11 15.28
N ILE A 422 15.34 2.06 14.38
CA ILE A 422 14.32 2.71 13.55
C ILE A 422 13.80 1.71 12.54
N GLY A 423 12.51 1.40 12.64
CA GLY A 423 11.87 0.40 11.77
C GLY A 423 10.41 0.20 12.08
N THR A 424 9.83 -0.80 11.46
CA THR A 424 8.45 -1.23 11.66
C THR A 424 8.45 -2.57 12.38
N ALA A 425 7.75 -2.62 13.51
CA ALA A 425 7.44 -3.85 14.22
C ALA A 425 6.00 -4.26 13.93
N SER A 426 5.75 -5.54 13.65
CA SER A 426 4.40 -6.06 13.36
C SER A 426 4.22 -7.47 13.89
N GLY A 427 2.95 -7.89 14.06
CA GLY A 427 2.62 -9.18 14.63
C GLY A 427 2.18 -9.04 16.08
N PHE A 428 2.87 -9.68 17.02
CA PHE A 428 2.53 -9.72 18.46
C PHE A 428 1.23 -10.48 18.78
N GLY A 429 0.65 -11.17 17.80
CA GLY A 429 -0.53 -12.00 18.00
C GLY A 429 -0.23 -13.22 18.87
N GLY A 430 -1.24 -13.65 19.63
CA GLY A 430 -1.12 -14.84 20.48
C GLY A 430 -2.45 -15.25 21.10
N THR A 431 -2.39 -16.31 21.90
CA THR A 431 -3.54 -16.80 22.70
C THR A 431 -3.43 -16.38 24.16
N PRO A 432 -4.50 -16.48 24.97
CA PRO A 432 -4.42 -16.18 26.40
C PRO A 432 -3.38 -16.98 27.18
N ASN A 433 -3.00 -18.15 26.66
CA ASN A 433 -2.06 -19.04 27.33
C ASN A 433 -0.63 -18.90 26.85
N ASP A 434 -0.38 -18.05 25.84
CA ASP A 434 0.95 -17.87 25.27
C ASP A 434 1.84 -17.06 26.21
N LYS A 435 2.91 -17.69 26.65
CA LYS A 435 3.98 -17.03 27.41
C LYS A 435 4.99 -16.33 26.48
N GLN A 436 5.03 -16.74 25.24
CA GLN A 436 5.95 -16.27 24.22
C GLN A 436 5.18 -16.10 22.92
N ILE A 437 5.42 -14.99 22.26
CA ILE A 437 4.81 -14.63 20.98
C ILE A 437 5.90 -14.21 20.00
N PHE A 438 5.52 -14.05 18.74
CA PHE A 438 6.43 -13.63 17.70
C PHE A 438 6.07 -12.23 17.21
N TYR A 439 7.10 -11.48 16.82
CA TYR A 439 6.94 -10.26 16.05
C TYR A 439 8.01 -10.17 14.96
N ASN A 440 7.68 -9.48 13.90
CA ASN A 440 8.59 -9.15 12.81
C ASN A 440 9.12 -7.74 13.01
N PHE A 441 10.40 -7.52 12.72
CA PHE A 441 11.00 -6.20 12.65
C PHE A 441 11.67 -6.00 11.30
N VAL A 442 11.45 -4.83 10.69
CA VAL A 442 11.97 -4.49 9.36
C VAL A 442 12.35 -3.02 9.30
N GLY A 443 13.42 -2.68 8.56
CA GLY A 443 13.81 -1.31 8.26
C GLY A 443 14.02 -1.12 6.76
N TYR A 444 14.39 0.06 6.31
CA TYR A 444 14.63 0.32 4.89
C TYR A 444 15.77 -0.52 4.29
N VAL A 445 16.80 -0.82 5.09
CA VAL A 445 17.96 -1.63 4.70
C VAL A 445 18.14 -2.86 5.60
N THR A 446 17.17 -3.11 6.47
CA THR A 446 17.15 -4.26 7.38
C THR A 446 16.07 -5.22 6.90
N PRO A 447 16.42 -6.40 6.36
CA PRO A 447 15.44 -7.40 5.95
C PRO A 447 14.56 -7.85 7.12
N PRO A 448 13.33 -8.35 6.83
CA PRO A 448 12.41 -8.82 7.86
C PRO A 448 13.06 -9.88 8.75
N ALA A 449 13.15 -9.62 10.03
CA ALA A 449 13.68 -10.54 11.05
C ALA A 449 12.60 -10.85 12.08
N ILE A 450 12.48 -12.13 12.45
CA ILE A 450 11.47 -12.60 13.39
C ILE A 450 12.11 -12.70 14.78
N TYR A 451 11.47 -12.05 15.74
CA TYR A 451 11.83 -12.06 17.15
C TYR A 451 10.79 -12.83 17.97
N ARG A 452 11.25 -13.38 19.08
CA ARG A 452 10.43 -14.08 20.06
C ARG A 452 10.41 -13.27 21.35
N LEU A 453 9.23 -12.80 21.76
CA LEU A 453 9.02 -11.98 22.94
C LEU A 453 8.43 -12.82 24.07
N ASN A 454 9.04 -12.79 25.23
CA ASN A 454 8.41 -13.28 26.46
C ASN A 454 7.47 -12.19 26.99
N VAL A 455 6.18 -12.43 26.92
CA VAL A 455 5.13 -11.42 27.24
C VAL A 455 5.17 -10.98 28.69
N LYS A 456 5.64 -11.85 29.62
CA LYS A 456 5.70 -11.53 31.04
C LYS A 456 6.93 -10.71 31.44
N THR A 457 8.09 -10.98 30.81
CA THR A 457 9.36 -10.37 31.20
C THR A 457 9.78 -9.23 30.29
N GLY A 458 9.17 -9.09 29.11
CA GLY A 458 9.59 -8.13 28.07
C GLY A 458 10.88 -8.53 27.34
N THR A 459 11.44 -9.69 27.65
CA THR A 459 12.68 -10.13 27.02
C THR A 459 12.43 -10.59 25.59
N SER A 460 13.14 -9.99 24.65
CA SER A 460 13.07 -10.29 23.22
C SER A 460 14.35 -10.90 22.70
N HIS A 461 14.25 -11.95 21.90
CA HIS A 461 15.38 -12.62 21.27
C HIS A 461 15.13 -12.84 19.78
N LEU A 462 16.19 -12.70 18.97
CA LEU A 462 16.14 -13.04 17.56
C LEU A 462 15.82 -14.53 17.41
N TYR A 463 14.74 -14.84 16.67
CA TYR A 463 14.34 -16.22 16.38
C TYR A 463 14.79 -16.67 14.99
N ARG A 464 14.54 -15.86 13.95
CA ARG A 464 15.00 -16.12 12.59
C ARG A 464 15.32 -14.79 11.89
N ALA A 465 16.42 -14.78 11.15
CA ALA A 465 16.78 -13.67 10.27
C ALA A 465 17.27 -14.23 8.92
N PRO A 466 16.92 -13.58 7.81
CA PRO A 466 17.45 -13.92 6.50
C PRO A 466 18.95 -13.58 6.41
N ARG A 467 19.63 -14.18 5.44
CA ARG A 467 21.03 -13.90 5.11
C ARG A 467 21.11 -13.31 3.70
N PRO A 468 20.88 -12.00 3.56
CA PRO A 468 20.89 -11.35 2.25
C PRO A 468 22.31 -11.28 1.68
N SER A 469 22.40 -11.11 0.35
CA SER A 469 23.66 -10.99 -0.38
C SER A 469 24.21 -9.56 -0.44
N PHE A 470 23.96 -8.75 0.60
CA PHE A 470 24.47 -7.38 0.74
C PHE A 470 24.78 -7.07 2.22
N ASP A 471 25.60 -6.03 2.45
CA ASP A 471 25.96 -5.55 3.78
C ASP A 471 25.18 -4.27 4.10
N SER A 472 24.22 -4.36 5.01
CA SER A 472 23.36 -3.24 5.44
C SER A 472 24.15 -2.12 6.14
N SER A 473 25.33 -2.43 6.73
CA SER A 473 26.16 -1.44 7.43
C SER A 473 26.75 -0.37 6.49
N GLN A 474 26.78 -0.64 5.18
CA GLN A 474 27.22 0.33 4.17
C GLN A 474 26.23 1.47 3.94
N PHE A 475 25.00 1.34 4.43
CA PHE A 475 23.96 2.33 4.21
C PHE A 475 23.63 3.10 5.50
N GLU A 476 23.01 4.25 5.31
CA GLU A 476 22.52 5.11 6.37
C GLU A 476 21.05 5.40 6.14
N THR A 477 20.26 5.34 7.21
CA THR A 477 18.88 5.83 7.25
C THR A 477 18.87 7.06 8.16
N LYS A 478 18.41 8.19 7.63
CA LYS A 478 18.34 9.47 8.35
C LYS A 478 16.92 10.01 8.24
N GLN A 479 16.36 10.49 9.33
CA GLN A 479 15.13 11.25 9.32
C GLN A 479 15.42 12.74 9.26
N VAL A 480 14.67 13.46 8.43
CA VAL A 480 14.70 14.91 8.30
C VAL A 480 13.27 15.46 8.30
N PHE A 481 13.15 16.76 8.45
CA PHE A 481 11.88 17.46 8.38
C PHE A 481 12.03 18.66 7.47
N TYR A 482 10.99 18.92 6.67
CA TYR A 482 10.96 20.06 5.76
C TYR A 482 9.62 20.80 5.89
N PRO A 483 9.56 22.10 5.61
CA PRO A 483 8.30 22.86 5.59
C PRO A 483 7.55 22.59 4.29
N SER A 484 6.25 22.31 4.39
CA SER A 484 5.33 22.37 3.25
C SER A 484 5.03 23.82 2.88
N LYS A 485 4.29 24.01 1.80
CA LYS A 485 3.88 25.34 1.29
C LYS A 485 3.13 26.19 2.32
N ASP A 486 2.37 25.57 3.21
CA ASP A 486 1.65 26.24 4.30
C ASP A 486 2.45 26.32 5.62
N GLY A 487 3.72 25.92 5.61
CA GLY A 487 4.61 25.91 6.78
C GLY A 487 4.51 24.66 7.65
N THR A 488 3.61 23.73 7.36
CA THR A 488 3.49 22.48 8.09
C THR A 488 4.80 21.68 7.98
N LYS A 489 5.29 21.19 9.11
CA LYS A 489 6.52 20.42 9.19
C LYS A 489 6.26 18.96 8.81
N ILE A 490 6.81 18.53 7.68
CA ILE A 490 6.61 17.18 7.11
C ILE A 490 7.85 16.33 7.37
N PRO A 491 7.71 15.10 7.92
CA PRO A 491 8.83 14.18 8.08
C PRO A 491 9.18 13.49 6.75
N MET A 492 10.47 13.21 6.58
CA MET A 492 10.98 12.46 5.44
C MET A 492 12.14 11.58 5.87
N TYR A 493 12.16 10.33 5.44
CA TYR A 493 13.30 9.45 5.57
C TYR A 493 14.18 9.52 4.34
N LEU A 494 15.50 9.56 4.57
CA LEU A 494 16.54 9.51 3.54
C LEU A 494 17.37 8.26 3.76
N VAL A 495 17.57 7.48 2.71
CA VAL A 495 18.37 6.25 2.73
C VAL A 495 19.40 6.34 1.61
N TYR A 496 20.67 6.18 1.96
CA TYR A 496 21.76 6.31 1.00
C TYR A 496 23.02 5.56 1.48
N LYS A 497 23.97 5.35 0.58
CA LYS A 497 25.27 4.75 0.90
C LYS A 497 26.10 5.72 1.73
N ARG A 498 26.74 5.24 2.80
CA ARG A 498 27.62 6.08 3.64
C ARG A 498 28.71 6.73 2.83
N GLY A 499 28.98 8.00 3.11
CA GLY A 499 30.06 8.75 2.49
C GLY A 499 29.77 9.33 1.11
N ILE A 500 28.52 9.28 0.60
CA ILE A 500 28.17 9.99 -0.63
C ILE A 500 28.27 11.51 -0.44
N LYS A 501 28.61 12.23 -1.49
CA LYS A 501 28.68 13.70 -1.45
C LYS A 501 27.30 14.30 -1.68
N MET A 502 26.96 15.33 -0.93
CA MET A 502 25.72 16.09 -1.09
C MET A 502 26.02 17.36 -1.91
N ASP A 503 26.22 17.20 -3.22
CA ASP A 503 26.59 18.26 -4.14
C ASP A 503 25.54 18.53 -5.23
N GLY A 504 24.38 17.86 -5.16
CA GLY A 504 23.28 17.99 -6.11
C GLY A 504 23.36 17.03 -7.30
N THR A 505 24.36 16.16 -7.35
CA THR A 505 24.56 15.26 -8.49
C THR A 505 23.99 13.85 -8.31
N ASN A 506 23.50 13.51 -7.09
CA ASN A 506 23.04 12.17 -6.80
C ASN A 506 21.67 11.89 -7.41
N PRO A 507 21.51 10.79 -8.16
CA PRO A 507 20.21 10.30 -8.56
C PRO A 507 19.37 10.00 -7.30
N THR A 508 18.18 10.59 -7.20
CA THR A 508 17.32 10.45 -6.04
C THR A 508 15.95 9.97 -6.47
N LEU A 509 15.44 8.94 -5.79
CA LEU A 509 14.08 8.45 -5.96
C LEU A 509 13.24 8.87 -4.75
N LEU A 510 12.27 9.78 -4.96
CA LEU A 510 11.35 10.25 -3.95
C LEU A 510 10.03 9.47 -4.05
N TYR A 511 9.65 8.83 -2.95
CA TYR A 511 8.42 8.06 -2.80
C TYR A 511 7.43 8.80 -1.90
N GLY A 512 6.13 8.71 -2.22
CA GLY A 512 5.04 9.18 -1.38
C GLY A 512 3.74 8.42 -1.61
N TYR A 513 2.79 8.59 -0.67
CA TYR A 513 1.44 8.01 -0.76
C TYR A 513 0.36 9.05 -0.41
N GLY A 514 0.21 9.44 0.86
CA GLY A 514 -0.60 10.57 1.31
C GLY A 514 -2.11 10.40 1.10
N GLY A 515 -2.70 9.36 1.68
CA GLY A 515 -4.16 9.16 1.65
C GLY A 515 -4.62 8.01 2.51
N PHE A 516 -5.92 7.94 2.72
CA PHE A 516 -6.60 6.87 3.45
C PHE A 516 -6.08 6.65 4.87
N GLY A 517 -5.45 7.67 5.46
CA GLY A 517 -4.80 7.55 6.75
C GLY A 517 -3.73 6.45 6.81
N ILE A 518 -3.25 5.92 5.69
CA ILE A 518 -2.23 4.87 5.64
C ILE A 518 -0.86 5.48 5.98
N SER A 519 -0.24 4.97 7.04
CA SER A 519 1.10 5.38 7.46
C SER A 519 2.16 4.72 6.58
N VAL A 520 3.04 5.52 5.97
CA VAL A 520 4.18 5.03 5.19
C VAL A 520 5.35 4.76 6.12
N LEU A 521 5.45 3.52 6.56
CA LEU A 521 6.46 3.08 7.54
C LEU A 521 7.72 2.49 6.88
N PRO A 522 8.86 2.41 7.60
CA PRO A 522 10.06 1.74 7.11
C PRO A 522 9.76 0.32 6.64
N ARG A 523 10.08 0.04 5.37
CA ARG A 523 9.85 -1.24 4.73
C ARG A 523 11.06 -1.64 3.89
N PHE A 524 11.47 -2.90 4.02
CA PHE A 524 12.54 -3.47 3.22
C PHE A 524 12.07 -3.77 1.79
N ASP A 525 12.90 -3.40 0.82
CA ASP A 525 12.75 -3.80 -0.57
C ASP A 525 14.14 -4.16 -1.12
N SER A 526 14.33 -5.41 -1.54
CA SER A 526 15.59 -5.88 -2.12
C SER A 526 16.00 -5.09 -3.37
N ALA A 527 15.03 -4.63 -4.16
CA ALA A 527 15.29 -3.85 -5.36
C ALA A 527 15.88 -2.48 -5.03
N ARG A 528 15.47 -1.89 -3.90
CA ARG A 528 16.05 -0.62 -3.42
C ARG A 528 17.54 -0.73 -3.13
N ILE A 529 18.00 -1.89 -2.68
CA ILE A 529 19.43 -2.12 -2.47
C ILE A 529 20.22 -1.97 -3.77
N ALA A 530 19.70 -2.46 -4.90
CA ALA A 530 20.34 -2.28 -6.20
C ALA A 530 20.47 -0.81 -6.62
N TRP A 531 19.50 0.04 -6.23
CA TRP A 531 19.54 1.49 -6.42
C TRP A 531 20.61 2.16 -5.53
N LEU A 532 20.61 1.82 -4.24
CA LEU A 532 21.52 2.40 -3.23
C LEU A 532 22.98 2.00 -3.49
N GLU A 533 23.25 0.77 -3.91
CA GLU A 533 24.60 0.28 -4.26
C GLU A 533 25.25 1.11 -5.37
N ARG A 534 24.43 1.66 -6.28
CA ARG A 534 24.85 2.50 -7.41
C ARG A 534 24.94 3.99 -7.07
N GLY A 535 24.88 4.34 -5.79
CA GLY A 535 24.98 5.73 -5.32
C GLY A 535 23.67 6.51 -5.37
N GLY A 536 22.54 5.85 -5.68
CA GLY A 536 21.23 6.49 -5.59
C GLY A 536 20.82 6.79 -4.16
N ILE A 537 20.04 7.87 -3.96
CA ILE A 537 19.33 8.18 -2.71
C ILE A 537 17.90 7.70 -2.84
N PHE A 538 17.35 7.16 -1.77
CA PHE A 538 15.92 6.89 -1.65
C PHE A 538 15.33 7.79 -0.56
N ALA A 539 14.35 8.59 -0.92
CA ALA A 539 13.64 9.50 -0.03
C ALA A 539 12.18 9.06 0.12
N VAL A 540 11.65 9.10 1.34
CA VAL A 540 10.25 8.73 1.64
C VAL A 540 9.61 9.86 2.40
N ALA A 541 8.70 10.59 1.78
CA ALA A 541 7.95 11.67 2.42
C ALA A 541 6.70 11.12 3.10
N ASN A 542 6.54 11.41 4.40
CA ASN A 542 5.38 11.03 5.21
C ASN A 542 4.34 12.14 5.13
N LEU A 543 3.55 12.11 4.06
CA LEU A 543 2.65 13.20 3.67
C LEU A 543 1.39 13.25 4.53
N ARG A 544 0.80 14.43 4.68
CA ARG A 544 -0.57 14.55 5.18
C ARG A 544 -1.53 13.70 4.34
N GLY A 545 -2.66 13.32 4.92
CA GLY A 545 -3.55 12.29 4.36
C GLY A 545 -3.15 10.88 4.76
N GLY A 546 -1.91 10.67 5.24
CA GLY A 546 -1.48 9.46 5.93
C GLY A 546 -1.91 9.44 7.42
N GLY A 547 -1.48 8.44 8.17
CA GLY A 547 -1.84 8.23 9.58
C GLY A 547 -0.71 8.39 10.57
N GLU A 548 0.46 8.86 10.15
CA GLU A 548 1.68 8.88 10.95
C GLU A 548 1.55 9.65 12.27
N TYR A 549 0.68 10.67 12.30
CA TYR A 549 0.35 11.46 13.47
C TYR A 549 -1.13 11.35 13.89
N GLY A 550 -1.82 10.31 13.43
CA GLY A 550 -3.21 10.01 13.77
C GLY A 550 -4.22 10.69 12.83
N GLU A 551 -5.48 10.67 13.23
CA GLU A 551 -6.62 11.08 12.41
C GLU A 551 -6.58 12.56 12.00
N GLU A 552 -6.02 13.44 12.84
CA GLU A 552 -5.88 14.84 12.47
C GLU A 552 -4.93 15.06 11.29
N TRP A 553 -3.87 14.23 11.19
CA TRP A 553 -2.94 14.25 10.06
C TRP A 553 -3.62 13.79 8.76
N HIS A 554 -4.51 12.81 8.85
CA HIS A 554 -5.33 12.32 7.77
C HIS A 554 -6.34 13.39 7.30
N ARG A 555 -7.16 13.92 8.21
CA ARG A 555 -8.24 14.87 7.90
C ARG A 555 -7.77 16.18 7.30
N GLN A 556 -6.53 16.60 7.56
CA GLN A 556 -5.98 17.81 6.97
C GLN A 556 -5.87 17.78 5.46
N ALA A 557 -5.90 16.61 4.82
CA ALA A 557 -5.60 16.45 3.39
C ALA A 557 -6.55 15.50 2.65
N ILE A 558 -7.83 15.49 3.03
CA ILE A 558 -8.90 14.75 2.34
C ILE A 558 -9.85 15.70 1.63
N ARG A 559 -10.64 15.18 0.68
CA ARG A 559 -11.69 15.87 -0.07
C ARG A 559 -11.20 17.21 -0.65
N GLY A 560 -11.86 18.31 -0.38
CA GLY A 560 -11.47 19.64 -0.83
C GLY A 560 -10.05 20.10 -0.43
N ASN A 561 -9.43 19.43 0.55
CA ASN A 561 -8.07 19.70 1.00
C ASN A 561 -6.99 18.78 0.36
N LYS A 562 -7.36 17.89 -0.55
CA LYS A 562 -6.43 16.89 -1.15
C LYS A 562 -5.21 17.53 -1.82
N GLN A 563 -5.31 18.76 -2.30
CA GLN A 563 -4.17 19.51 -2.86
C GLN A 563 -2.98 19.62 -1.89
N LYS A 564 -3.20 19.58 -0.57
CA LYS A 564 -2.11 19.64 0.41
C LYS A 564 -1.16 18.45 0.33
N VAL A 565 -1.66 17.29 -0.08
CA VAL A 565 -0.81 16.11 -0.32
C VAL A 565 0.20 16.38 -1.43
N PHE A 566 -0.25 16.98 -2.51
CA PHE A 566 0.59 17.32 -3.67
C PHE A 566 1.55 18.47 -3.32
N ASP A 567 1.09 19.46 -2.57
CA ASP A 567 1.92 20.56 -2.07
C ASP A 567 3.03 20.05 -1.13
N ASP A 568 2.73 19.10 -0.24
CA ASP A 568 3.71 18.47 0.64
C ASP A 568 4.79 17.72 -0.16
N PHE A 569 4.40 16.98 -1.20
CA PHE A 569 5.32 16.20 -2.03
C PHE A 569 6.17 17.09 -2.94
N ILE A 570 5.58 18.13 -3.53
CA ILE A 570 6.32 19.13 -4.32
C ILE A 570 7.35 19.84 -3.42
N ALA A 571 6.97 20.21 -2.21
CA ALA A 571 7.87 20.82 -1.24
C ALA A 571 9.03 19.88 -0.83
N ALA A 572 8.79 18.55 -0.73
CA ALA A 572 9.85 17.56 -0.52
C ALA A 572 10.87 17.57 -1.65
N ALA A 573 10.40 17.60 -2.89
CA ALA A 573 11.25 17.67 -4.08
C ALA A 573 12.10 18.96 -4.11
N GLU A 574 11.46 20.11 -3.89
CA GLU A 574 12.13 21.40 -3.83
C GLU A 574 13.16 21.46 -2.68
N TRP A 575 12.82 20.91 -1.52
CA TRP A 575 13.74 20.84 -0.38
C TRP A 575 14.95 19.96 -0.68
N LEU A 576 14.78 18.77 -1.29
CA LEU A 576 15.87 17.87 -1.66
C LEU A 576 16.87 18.56 -2.61
N ILE A 577 16.35 19.33 -3.57
CA ILE A 577 17.16 20.12 -4.51
C ILE A 577 17.88 21.26 -3.79
N ALA A 578 17.17 22.01 -2.96
CA ALA A 578 17.74 23.15 -2.21
C ALA A 578 18.84 22.72 -1.23
N GLN A 579 18.69 21.53 -0.63
CA GLN A 579 19.69 20.95 0.28
C GLN A 579 20.81 20.18 -0.46
N LYS A 580 20.83 20.21 -1.79
CA LYS A 580 21.82 19.57 -2.65
C LYS A 580 21.93 18.04 -2.49
N TYR A 581 20.85 17.38 -2.08
CA TYR A 581 20.75 15.94 -2.19
C TYR A 581 20.71 15.50 -3.64
N THR A 582 20.04 16.29 -4.48
CA THR A 582 19.83 16.02 -5.92
C THR A 582 19.65 17.34 -6.68
N SER A 583 19.35 17.22 -7.98
CA SER A 583 18.91 18.30 -8.85
C SER A 583 17.75 17.83 -9.72
N THR A 584 17.01 18.74 -10.35
CA THR A 584 15.85 18.40 -11.20
C THR A 584 16.11 17.22 -12.16
N PRO A 585 17.17 17.22 -13.02
CA PRO A 585 17.39 16.10 -13.94
C PRO A 585 17.76 14.77 -13.27
N LYS A 586 18.10 14.81 -11.98
CA LYS A 586 18.49 13.63 -11.18
C LYS A 586 17.39 13.17 -10.21
N LEU A 587 16.23 13.85 -10.19
CA LEU A 587 15.13 13.55 -9.27
C LEU A 587 14.06 12.70 -9.96
N GLY A 588 14.01 11.41 -9.62
CA GLY A 588 12.89 10.53 -9.95
C GLY A 588 11.83 10.53 -8.87
N ILE A 589 10.57 10.30 -9.26
CA ILE A 589 9.45 10.15 -8.33
C ILE A 589 8.70 8.84 -8.55
N GLU A 590 8.20 8.24 -7.47
CA GLU A 590 7.51 6.94 -7.49
C GLU A 590 6.33 6.94 -6.53
N GLY A 591 5.21 6.36 -6.94
CA GLY A 591 4.04 6.13 -6.07
C GLY A 591 3.05 5.17 -6.71
N GLY A 592 2.29 4.45 -5.87
CA GLY A 592 1.30 3.47 -6.33
C GLY A 592 -0.09 3.71 -5.75
N SER A 593 -1.15 3.32 -6.47
CA SER A 593 -2.54 3.49 -6.06
C SER A 593 -2.88 4.98 -5.83
N ASN A 594 -3.32 5.39 -4.65
CA ASN A 594 -3.39 6.81 -4.29
C ASN A 594 -2.02 7.54 -4.46
N GLY A 595 -0.89 6.83 -4.24
CA GLY A 595 0.44 7.36 -4.58
C GLY A 595 0.64 7.49 -6.09
N GLY A 596 -0.02 6.68 -6.92
CA GLY A 596 -0.04 6.85 -8.38
C GLY A 596 -0.81 8.09 -8.80
N LEU A 597 -1.96 8.38 -8.17
CA LEU A 597 -2.65 9.68 -8.28
C LEU A 597 -1.71 10.83 -7.90
N LEU A 598 -0.99 10.72 -6.78
CA LEU A 598 0.01 11.71 -6.35
C LEU A 598 1.02 12.00 -7.47
N ILE A 599 1.61 10.97 -8.07
CA ILE A 599 2.59 11.14 -9.16
C ILE A 599 1.93 11.80 -10.38
N GLY A 600 0.74 11.33 -10.78
CA GLY A 600 0.00 11.91 -11.91
C GLY A 600 -0.32 13.39 -11.70
N ALA A 601 -0.78 13.77 -10.51
CA ALA A 601 -1.07 15.16 -10.15
C ALA A 601 0.20 16.03 -10.11
N CYS A 602 1.30 15.53 -9.54
CA CYS A 602 2.55 16.26 -9.47
C CYS A 602 3.17 16.51 -10.85
N VAL A 603 3.19 15.53 -11.75
CA VAL A 603 3.76 15.72 -13.10
C VAL A 603 2.90 16.64 -13.97
N THR A 604 1.58 16.71 -13.74
CA THR A 604 0.71 17.65 -14.47
C THR A 604 0.78 19.06 -13.92
N GLN A 605 1.03 19.24 -12.63
CA GLN A 605 1.18 20.54 -11.96
C GLN A 605 2.59 21.12 -12.10
N ARG A 606 3.63 20.28 -11.99
CA ARG A 606 5.05 20.70 -12.01
C ARG A 606 5.90 19.81 -12.92
N PRO A 607 5.61 19.78 -14.23
CA PRO A 607 6.40 18.98 -15.19
C PRO A 607 7.87 19.39 -15.26
N ASP A 608 8.20 20.60 -14.82
CA ASP A 608 9.54 21.19 -14.77
C ASP A 608 10.42 20.66 -13.63
N LEU A 609 9.83 20.01 -12.62
CA LEU A 609 10.52 19.73 -11.36
C LEU A 609 11.18 18.33 -11.33
N PHE A 610 10.79 17.41 -12.20
CA PHE A 610 11.16 16.01 -12.12
C PHE A 610 11.93 15.52 -13.34
N GLY A 611 12.97 14.70 -13.12
CA GLY A 611 13.77 14.09 -14.16
C GLY A 611 13.15 12.81 -14.72
N ALA A 612 12.35 12.08 -13.93
CA ALA A 612 11.60 10.89 -14.37
C ALA A 612 10.47 10.57 -13.37
N ALA A 613 9.44 9.83 -13.81
CA ALA A 613 8.32 9.44 -12.96
C ALA A 613 7.87 7.99 -13.21
N LEU A 614 7.55 7.28 -12.13
CA LEU A 614 6.91 5.96 -12.13
C LEU A 614 5.55 6.06 -11.43
N ALA A 615 4.47 5.87 -12.18
CA ALA A 615 3.11 5.93 -11.66
C ALA A 615 2.46 4.53 -11.71
N TYR A 616 2.38 3.86 -10.55
CA TYR A 616 1.83 2.51 -10.46
C TYR A 616 0.35 2.53 -10.12
N VAL A 617 -0.46 1.79 -10.86
CA VAL A 617 -1.88 1.49 -10.58
C VAL A 617 -2.67 2.70 -10.07
N GLY A 618 -2.45 3.88 -10.66
CA GLY A 618 -2.94 5.16 -10.14
C GLY A 618 -4.38 5.47 -10.51
N VAL A 619 -5.10 6.14 -9.59
CA VAL A 619 -6.43 6.69 -9.82
C VAL A 619 -6.30 7.97 -10.63
N MET A 620 -6.25 7.88 -11.96
CA MET A 620 -5.89 9.00 -12.84
C MET A 620 -7.08 9.85 -13.29
N ASP A 621 -8.27 9.27 -13.31
CA ASP A 621 -9.52 9.95 -13.66
C ASP A 621 -10.39 10.12 -12.42
N MET A 622 -10.28 11.30 -11.80
CA MET A 622 -10.96 11.59 -10.54
C MET A 622 -12.44 11.95 -10.71
N LEU A 623 -12.95 12.01 -11.92
CA LEU A 623 -14.36 12.25 -12.15
C LEU A 623 -15.15 10.97 -12.41
N ARG A 624 -14.44 9.83 -12.51
CA ARG A 624 -15.06 8.54 -12.78
C ARG A 624 -14.62 7.42 -11.83
N PHE A 625 -13.75 7.73 -10.87
CA PHE A 625 -13.21 6.70 -9.98
C PHE A 625 -14.30 5.93 -9.23
N ASP A 626 -15.40 6.60 -8.86
CA ASP A 626 -16.53 6.04 -8.11
C ASP A 626 -17.43 5.09 -8.92
N GLN A 627 -17.17 4.94 -10.24
CA GLN A 627 -17.97 4.12 -11.14
C GLN A 627 -17.49 2.66 -11.23
N PHE A 628 -16.33 2.32 -10.68
CA PHE A 628 -15.67 1.02 -10.87
C PHE A 628 -15.15 0.44 -9.58
N GLY A 629 -15.20 -0.89 -9.44
CA GLY A 629 -14.58 -1.65 -8.37
C GLY A 629 -14.89 -1.09 -6.98
N GLN A 630 -13.85 -0.83 -6.22
CA GLN A 630 -13.93 -0.28 -4.87
C GLN A 630 -14.14 1.25 -4.83
N GLY A 631 -14.12 1.94 -5.98
CA GLY A 631 -14.11 3.40 -6.04
C GLY A 631 -15.25 4.10 -5.31
N ALA A 632 -16.45 3.49 -5.27
CA ALA A 632 -17.57 4.03 -4.51
C ALA A 632 -17.24 4.19 -3.01
N GLY A 633 -16.39 3.32 -2.44
CA GLY A 633 -15.94 3.37 -1.06
C GLY A 633 -14.88 4.45 -0.77
N TRP A 634 -14.32 5.13 -1.79
CA TRP A 634 -13.26 6.13 -1.61
C TRP A 634 -13.79 7.57 -1.50
N VAL A 635 -15.09 7.74 -1.56
CA VAL A 635 -15.75 9.06 -1.46
C VAL A 635 -15.43 9.73 -0.11
N GLY A 636 -15.19 8.95 0.94
CA GLY A 636 -14.76 9.46 2.25
C GLY A 636 -13.46 10.25 2.18
N ASP A 637 -12.47 9.79 1.40
CA ASP A 637 -11.14 10.41 1.26
C ASP A 637 -11.08 11.44 0.12
N TYR A 638 -11.74 11.16 -1.02
CA TYR A 638 -11.66 12.01 -2.21
C TYR A 638 -12.79 13.03 -2.37
N GLY A 639 -13.96 12.76 -1.81
CA GLY A 639 -15.21 13.44 -2.15
C GLY A 639 -15.91 12.79 -3.33
N SER A 640 -17.12 13.21 -3.66
CA SER A 640 -17.94 12.66 -4.74
C SER A 640 -18.01 13.61 -5.94
N PRO A 641 -17.79 13.13 -7.19
CA PRO A 641 -18.03 13.92 -8.39
C PRO A 641 -19.49 14.39 -8.52
N GLN A 642 -20.43 13.72 -7.83
CA GLN A 642 -21.85 14.08 -7.80
C GLN A 642 -22.15 15.22 -6.85
N ASN A 643 -21.21 15.61 -5.98
CA ASN A 643 -21.31 16.80 -5.15
C ASN A 643 -20.64 17.99 -5.86
N PRO A 644 -21.31 19.15 -6.05
CA PRO A 644 -20.75 20.28 -6.79
C PRO A 644 -19.45 20.86 -6.21
N GLU A 645 -19.27 20.84 -4.89
CA GLU A 645 -18.06 21.36 -4.25
C GLU A 645 -16.89 20.38 -4.38
N ASP A 646 -17.15 19.08 -4.17
CA ASP A 646 -16.16 18.02 -4.36
C ASP A 646 -15.73 17.92 -5.83
N PHE A 647 -16.70 18.04 -6.78
CA PHE A 647 -16.40 18.07 -8.22
C PHE A 647 -15.35 19.13 -8.58
N LYS A 648 -15.50 20.34 -8.05
CA LYS A 648 -14.52 21.42 -8.32
C LYS A 648 -13.13 21.05 -7.84
N ALA A 649 -13.02 20.47 -6.63
CA ALA A 649 -11.75 20.01 -6.08
C ALA A 649 -11.17 18.87 -6.90
N LEU A 650 -11.95 17.82 -7.18
CA LEU A 650 -11.56 16.68 -7.99
C LEU A 650 -11.09 17.10 -9.39
N ARG A 651 -11.84 17.97 -10.05
CA ARG A 651 -11.53 18.50 -11.38
C ARG A 651 -10.20 19.25 -11.39
N ALA A 652 -9.91 20.00 -10.31
CA ALA A 652 -8.72 20.84 -10.22
C ALA A 652 -7.42 20.03 -10.18
N TYR A 653 -7.42 18.81 -9.60
CA TYR A 653 -6.21 18.00 -9.50
C TYR A 653 -6.25 16.68 -10.29
N SER A 654 -7.38 16.31 -10.89
CA SER A 654 -7.50 15.07 -11.67
C SER A 654 -6.41 14.95 -12.73
N PRO A 655 -5.48 13.99 -12.64
CA PRO A 655 -4.35 13.90 -13.56
C PRO A 655 -4.77 13.88 -15.03
N TYR A 656 -5.71 13.01 -15.38
CA TYR A 656 -6.21 12.87 -16.75
C TYR A 656 -6.76 14.17 -17.34
N HIS A 657 -7.52 14.92 -16.55
CA HIS A 657 -8.17 16.16 -16.99
C HIS A 657 -7.26 17.40 -16.98
N ASN A 658 -6.09 17.30 -16.37
CA ASN A 658 -5.12 18.39 -16.27
C ASN A 658 -3.89 18.20 -17.18
N VAL A 659 -3.93 17.21 -18.07
CA VAL A 659 -2.95 17.08 -19.15
C VAL A 659 -3.12 18.24 -20.14
N LYS A 660 -2.06 19.02 -20.34
CA LYS A 660 -2.08 20.23 -21.19
C LYS A 660 -1.34 19.94 -22.49
N PRO A 661 -1.99 20.06 -23.66
CA PRO A 661 -1.34 19.93 -24.96
C PRO A 661 -0.16 20.89 -25.10
N GLY A 662 0.92 20.44 -25.74
CA GLY A 662 2.11 21.25 -25.97
C GLY A 662 3.02 21.42 -24.76
N THR A 663 2.79 20.67 -23.68
CA THR A 663 3.67 20.65 -22.49
C THR A 663 4.82 19.65 -22.70
N ARG A 664 6.00 20.01 -22.22
CA ARG A 664 7.15 19.09 -22.14
C ARG A 664 7.05 18.36 -20.79
N TYR A 665 6.46 17.17 -20.83
CA TYR A 665 6.41 16.29 -19.66
C TYR A 665 7.76 15.58 -19.47
N PRO A 666 8.14 15.26 -18.21
CA PRO A 666 9.34 14.45 -17.97
C PRO A 666 9.13 13.02 -18.51
N PRO A 667 10.19 12.20 -18.60
CA PRO A 667 10.06 10.77 -18.83
C PRO A 667 9.11 10.14 -17.82
N ILE A 668 8.05 9.45 -18.30
CA ILE A 668 7.04 8.83 -17.44
C ILE A 668 6.80 7.39 -17.88
N MET A 669 6.79 6.46 -16.93
CA MET A 669 6.27 5.11 -17.13
C MET A 669 5.05 4.91 -16.25
N VAL A 670 3.88 4.75 -16.88
CA VAL A 670 2.61 4.40 -16.24
C VAL A 670 2.53 2.88 -16.20
N ILE A 671 2.31 2.31 -15.02
CA ILE A 671 2.37 0.86 -14.78
C ILE A 671 1.04 0.41 -14.19
N THR A 672 0.42 -0.64 -14.77
CA THR A 672 -0.83 -1.22 -14.24
C THR A 672 -0.84 -2.74 -14.39
N GLY A 673 -1.73 -3.42 -13.69
CA GLY A 673 -2.02 -4.84 -13.85
C GLY A 673 -3.23 -5.05 -14.75
N ASP A 674 -3.24 -6.10 -15.56
CA ASP A 674 -4.37 -6.44 -16.43
C ASP A 674 -5.57 -7.04 -15.68
N HIS A 675 -5.38 -7.45 -14.43
CA HIS A 675 -6.41 -8.00 -13.53
C HIS A 675 -6.65 -7.10 -12.30
N ASP A 676 -6.34 -5.81 -12.40
CA ASP A 676 -6.57 -4.86 -11.31
C ASP A 676 -8.07 -4.56 -11.17
N ALA A 677 -8.72 -5.25 -10.22
CA ALA A 677 -10.13 -5.07 -9.88
C ALA A 677 -10.37 -3.93 -8.87
N ARG A 678 -9.30 -3.36 -8.30
CA ARG A 678 -9.36 -2.26 -7.32
C ARG A 678 -9.33 -0.91 -8.01
N VAL A 679 -8.28 -0.65 -8.79
CA VAL A 679 -8.15 0.52 -9.65
C VAL A 679 -8.16 0.07 -11.11
N MET A 680 -9.31 0.18 -11.73
CA MET A 680 -9.53 -0.26 -13.10
C MET A 680 -8.40 0.18 -14.04
N PRO A 681 -7.80 -0.71 -14.85
CA PRO A 681 -6.67 -0.39 -15.73
C PRO A 681 -6.90 0.78 -16.69
N ALA A 682 -8.17 1.06 -17.03
CA ALA A 682 -8.54 2.19 -17.88
C ALA A 682 -8.08 3.56 -17.34
N HIS A 683 -7.95 3.74 -16.02
CA HIS A 683 -7.33 4.94 -15.46
C HIS A 683 -5.93 5.17 -16.03
N SER A 684 -5.11 4.13 -16.03
CA SER A 684 -3.75 4.17 -16.58
C SER A 684 -3.74 4.32 -18.11
N PHE A 685 -4.65 3.65 -18.82
CA PHE A 685 -4.74 3.71 -20.28
C PHE A 685 -5.11 5.12 -20.74
N LYS A 686 -6.18 5.70 -20.20
CA LYS A 686 -6.63 7.06 -20.53
C LYS A 686 -5.56 8.10 -20.25
N PHE A 687 -4.89 8.00 -19.12
CA PHE A 687 -3.84 8.94 -18.73
C PHE A 687 -2.60 8.84 -19.64
N ALA A 688 -2.13 7.63 -19.97
CA ALA A 688 -1.02 7.42 -20.88
C ALA A 688 -1.33 7.98 -22.29
N ALA A 689 -2.51 7.66 -22.84
CA ALA A 689 -2.97 8.18 -24.12
C ALA A 689 -3.04 9.71 -24.15
N ALA A 690 -3.54 10.34 -23.08
CA ALA A 690 -3.61 11.78 -22.97
C ALA A 690 -2.22 12.44 -22.91
N LEU A 691 -1.28 11.87 -22.13
CA LEU A 691 0.10 12.36 -22.04
C LEU A 691 0.84 12.24 -23.36
N GLN A 692 0.72 11.09 -24.04
CA GLN A 692 1.35 10.87 -25.36
C GLN A 692 0.84 11.88 -26.40
N ALA A 693 -0.47 12.13 -26.42
CA ALA A 693 -1.07 13.12 -27.32
C ALA A 693 -0.67 14.57 -27.02
N ALA A 694 -0.29 14.87 -25.78
CA ALA A 694 0.05 16.20 -25.30
C ALA A 694 1.56 16.50 -25.31
N GLN A 695 2.42 15.46 -25.35
CA GLN A 695 3.86 15.58 -25.21
C GLN A 695 4.49 16.44 -26.33
N ALA A 696 5.15 17.53 -25.96
CA ALA A 696 5.87 18.40 -26.91
C ALA A 696 7.39 18.22 -26.87
N GLY A 697 7.90 17.40 -25.96
CA GLY A 697 9.32 17.10 -25.81
C GLY A 697 9.69 15.70 -26.32
N PRO A 698 10.98 15.35 -26.32
CA PRO A 698 11.47 14.03 -26.73
C PRO A 698 11.33 12.97 -25.62
N ALA A 699 10.97 13.36 -24.40
CA ALA A 699 10.92 12.46 -23.26
C ALA A 699 9.87 11.34 -23.44
N PRO A 700 10.21 10.08 -23.14
CA PRO A 700 9.33 8.95 -23.36
C PRO A 700 8.13 8.95 -22.38
N ILE A 701 6.95 8.66 -22.92
CA ILE A 701 5.74 8.37 -22.18
C ILE A 701 5.37 6.90 -22.46
N LEU A 702 5.56 6.03 -21.48
CA LEU A 702 5.41 4.59 -21.66
C LEU A 702 4.24 4.06 -20.84
N LEU A 703 3.56 3.05 -21.37
CA LEU A 703 2.56 2.26 -20.65
C LEU A 703 3.06 0.82 -20.46
N ARG A 704 3.26 0.41 -19.22
CA ARG A 704 3.64 -0.96 -18.85
C ARG A 704 2.44 -1.70 -18.27
N VAL A 705 1.88 -2.65 -19.00
CA VAL A 705 0.81 -3.52 -18.52
C VAL A 705 1.41 -4.86 -18.07
N ARG A 706 1.22 -5.20 -16.80
CA ARG A 706 1.67 -6.45 -16.20
C ARG A 706 0.60 -7.53 -16.38
N LEU A 707 0.99 -8.63 -17.02
CA LEU A 707 0.07 -9.73 -17.30
C LEU A 707 -0.15 -10.63 -16.08
N SER A 708 -1.37 -11.09 -15.88
CA SER A 708 -1.78 -11.94 -14.75
C SER A 708 -1.39 -11.31 -13.40
N THR A 709 -1.64 -10.02 -13.26
CA THR A 709 -1.30 -9.25 -12.07
C THR A 709 -2.43 -8.30 -11.73
N GLY A 710 -2.84 -8.29 -10.46
CA GLY A 710 -3.83 -7.36 -9.90
C GLY A 710 -3.19 -6.10 -9.33
N HIS A 711 -3.87 -5.47 -8.36
CA HIS A 711 -3.47 -4.19 -7.76
C HIS A 711 -2.11 -4.22 -7.04
N GLY A 712 -1.68 -5.34 -6.56
CA GLY A 712 -0.39 -5.54 -5.87
C GLY A 712 -0.13 -6.99 -5.55
N ALA A 713 -1.11 -7.85 -5.84
CA ALA A 713 -1.04 -9.30 -5.63
C ALA A 713 -0.82 -10.04 -6.97
N GLY A 714 -0.46 -11.29 -6.87
CA GLY A 714 -0.32 -12.20 -8.00
C GLY A 714 1.08 -12.35 -8.60
N PRO A 715 2.00 -11.37 -8.59
CA PRO A 715 3.26 -11.56 -9.28
C PRO A 715 4.14 -12.64 -8.60
N THR A 716 4.71 -13.49 -9.44
CA THR A 716 5.76 -14.43 -9.04
C THR A 716 7.08 -13.70 -8.78
N THR A 717 8.02 -14.35 -8.06
CA THR A 717 9.36 -13.79 -7.82
C THR A 717 10.04 -13.35 -9.12
N SER A 718 9.91 -14.10 -10.21
CA SER A 718 10.49 -13.75 -11.51
C SER A 718 9.82 -12.50 -12.13
N GLN A 719 8.51 -12.36 -12.01
CA GLN A 719 7.79 -11.16 -12.46
C GLN A 719 8.18 -9.92 -11.67
N VAL A 720 8.36 -10.05 -10.34
CA VAL A 720 8.87 -8.95 -9.50
C VAL A 720 10.27 -8.52 -9.94
N ILE A 721 11.18 -9.49 -10.22
CA ILE A 721 12.53 -9.18 -10.73
C ILE A 721 12.46 -8.43 -12.05
N GLU A 722 11.63 -8.87 -12.98
CA GLU A 722 11.45 -8.24 -14.29
C GLU A 722 10.93 -6.81 -14.17
N GLU A 723 9.84 -6.63 -13.42
CA GLU A 723 9.24 -5.31 -13.19
C GLU A 723 10.22 -4.32 -12.56
N LYS A 724 10.94 -4.75 -11.52
CA LYS A 724 11.91 -3.87 -10.85
C LYS A 724 13.13 -3.59 -11.72
N ALA A 725 13.54 -4.56 -12.56
CA ALA A 725 14.58 -4.32 -13.54
C ALA A 725 14.14 -3.29 -14.60
N ASP A 726 12.92 -3.39 -15.11
CA ASP A 726 12.33 -2.45 -16.06
C ASP A 726 12.24 -1.04 -15.46
N ALA A 727 11.67 -0.92 -14.28
CA ALA A 727 11.46 0.35 -13.59
C ALA A 727 12.78 1.06 -13.28
N TYR A 728 13.76 0.34 -12.74
CA TYR A 728 15.04 0.96 -12.39
C TYR A 728 15.94 1.21 -13.61
N ALA A 729 15.85 0.37 -14.64
CA ALA A 729 16.52 0.66 -15.91
C ALA A 729 15.98 1.94 -16.54
N PHE A 730 14.65 2.11 -16.55
CA PHE A 730 14.01 3.34 -17.03
C PHE A 730 14.47 4.56 -16.23
N LEU A 731 14.45 4.50 -14.90
CA LEU A 731 14.95 5.60 -14.05
C LEU A 731 16.43 5.89 -14.31
N MET A 732 17.29 4.86 -14.35
CA MET A 732 18.72 5.03 -14.55
C MET A 732 19.05 5.70 -15.90
N ALA A 733 18.34 5.29 -16.97
CA ALA A 733 18.54 5.87 -18.30
C ALA A 733 18.11 7.34 -18.36
N ASN A 734 16.99 7.69 -17.73
CA ASN A 734 16.41 9.03 -17.80
C ASN A 734 16.94 10.00 -16.73
N LEU A 735 17.55 9.51 -15.66
CA LEU A 735 18.23 10.32 -14.64
C LEU A 735 19.74 10.40 -14.87
N GLU A 736 20.22 9.91 -16.03
CA GLU A 736 21.66 9.86 -16.40
C GLU A 736 22.50 9.29 -15.24
N MET A 737 22.06 8.18 -14.70
CA MET A 737 22.81 7.46 -13.67
C MET A 737 23.92 6.66 -14.34
N GLU A 738 25.17 6.83 -13.86
CA GLU A 738 26.30 6.10 -14.42
C GLU A 738 26.05 4.59 -14.44
N GLN A 739 26.36 3.97 -15.58
CA GLN A 739 26.32 2.53 -15.70
C GLN A 739 27.58 1.96 -15.04
N PRO A 740 27.47 0.87 -14.29
CA PRO A 740 28.62 0.24 -13.66
C PRO A 740 29.58 -0.38 -14.66
#